data_63e506713fc21b2d5589dc9388b0b772
#
_entry.id   63e506713fc21b2d5589dc9388b0b772
#
_cell.length_a   1.000
_cell.length_b   1.000
_cell.length_c   1.000
_cell.angle_alpha   90.00
_cell.angle_beta   90.00
_cell.angle_gamma   90.00
#
_symmetry.space_group_name_H-M   'P 1'
#
loop_
_entity.id
_entity.type
_entity.pdbx_description
1 polymer ?
#
loop_
_entity_poly.entity_id
_entity_poly.type
_entity_poly.pdbx_seq_one_letter_code
_entity_poly.pdbx_strand_id
1 'polypeptide(L)'
;MESGADAPLRPYLSLSRTLDKVRPGGVIAFITSKGTMDKENPNVRKYIAQRADLLGAIRLPNDTFKAAAGTEVTSDIIFLQKRDRLVDIEPDWVHLATDANGIRMNAYFVDNPEMVLGDMQMVSGPHGMESACIAYENAELEDLLRDAIQNIHAEITEFEIDDLEAEDEDLSIPADPDVRNFSFTVVDGKIYYRENSRMNPVDVSATAESRIKGMIAIRDCVRTLIEYQTEDYPDADIKAEQEKLNRLYDDFSKKYGLISARANNSAFNSDSSYCLLASLEVLDDEGNFLRKADMFSKRTIKQKVTAQSVDTASEAYALSLAEKARIDMPYMSQLSGKTEQELFEDLKGVIFLNPMHISEEDGKPKYLPADEYLSGNVREKLRWAKRSAELYPEDYGENVRALEAVQPVDLTASEISVRLGATWLPPETIEEFMFELFGTPRYCQWNIHVHYAQYTGEWNVEGKSYDRSNVKAHNTYGTGRVNGYKIMEETLNLRDVRIFDYIEDANGRKTAVLNKKETAIAQGKQELIKQAFADWIWSDPERREQLTKLYNEKFNSIRPREYDGSHLNFVGINPEITLRPHQVNAIAHILYGGNTLLAHVVGAGKTFEMVAAAQESKRLGLCQKSLFVVPNHLTEQWASEYLQLYPSANILVATKKDFETKNRKKFCGRIATGDYDAVIIGHSQFEKIPVSLERQRAILQQQLDEVLDGISELKKNRGDNFSIKQLERTKKTVKQKLDKLNDQSRKDDVVTFEELGVDRIFIDEAHYYKNLAAFTKMRNVGSISQTEAMKSSDLYMKCRYLDELTGGRGVVFATGTPISNSMVEMYTMQKYLQYGALRRNDLLHFDAWASTFGETVTAIELSPEGYTLIGR
;
A
#
# COMPACT_ATOMS: atom_id res chain seq x y z
N MET A 1 -23.88 -28.64 25.90
CA MET A 1 -23.31 -28.51 27.24
C MET A 1 -21.81 -28.72 27.14
N GLU A 2 -21.05 -27.69 26.84
CA GLU A 2 -19.63 -27.63 27.11
C GLU A 2 -19.35 -26.20 27.57
N SER A 3 -19.00 -26.13 28.82
CA SER A 3 -18.87 -24.93 29.62
C SER A 3 -17.53 -24.23 29.38
N GLY A 4 -17.59 -22.95 29.26
CA GLY A 4 -16.62 -21.90 29.49
C GLY A 4 -15.37 -22.21 30.31
N ALA A 5 -14.22 -22.23 29.62
CA ALA A 5 -12.91 -22.15 30.25
C ALA A 5 -11.81 -21.70 29.27
N ASP A 6 -12.13 -20.82 28.29
CA ASP A 6 -11.14 -20.38 27.29
C ASP A 6 -11.07 -18.85 27.14
N ALA A 7 -10.79 -18.16 28.24
CA ALA A 7 -10.33 -16.78 28.12
C ALA A 7 -9.40 -16.45 29.29
N PRO A 8 -8.12 -16.75 29.26
CA PRO A 8 -7.06 -15.74 29.09
C PRO A 8 -5.73 -16.30 28.52
N LEU A 9 -5.73 -16.81 27.31
CA LEU A 9 -4.51 -17.41 26.70
C LEU A 9 -3.86 -16.55 25.61
N ARG A 10 -4.39 -15.36 25.33
CA ARG A 10 -3.90 -14.54 24.19
C ARG A 10 -2.44 -14.06 24.28
N PRO A 11 -1.86 -13.66 25.42
CA PRO A 11 -0.43 -13.29 25.47
C PRO A 11 0.51 -14.49 25.34
N TYR A 12 0.09 -15.67 25.74
CA TYR A 12 0.91 -16.89 25.74
C TYR A 12 0.93 -17.62 24.39
N LEU A 13 -0.10 -17.38 23.56
CA LEU A 13 -0.18 -17.93 22.19
C LEU A 13 0.94 -17.43 21.29
N SER A 14 1.42 -16.20 21.46
CA SER A 14 2.51 -15.64 20.66
C SER A 14 3.84 -16.31 21.03
N LEU A 15 4.13 -16.46 22.31
CA LEU A 15 5.38 -17.08 22.79
C LEU A 15 5.45 -18.57 22.40
N SER A 16 4.37 -19.34 22.61
CA SER A 16 4.33 -20.75 22.25
C SER A 16 4.47 -20.96 20.74
N ARG A 17 3.77 -20.16 19.93
CA ARG A 17 3.88 -20.22 18.47
C ARG A 17 5.28 -19.87 17.98
N THR A 18 5.95 -18.90 18.61
CA THR A 18 7.33 -18.55 18.26
C THR A 18 8.28 -19.68 18.61
N LEU A 19 8.13 -20.26 19.81
CA LEU A 19 8.91 -21.45 20.20
C LEU A 19 8.72 -22.61 19.22
N ASP A 20 7.53 -22.82 18.69
CA ASP A 20 7.28 -23.89 17.72
C ASP A 20 7.92 -23.60 16.35
N LYS A 21 8.09 -22.34 15.97
CA LYS A 21 8.59 -21.91 14.66
C LYS A 21 10.09 -21.65 14.60
N VAL A 22 10.73 -21.40 15.73
CA VAL A 22 12.18 -21.20 15.80
C VAL A 22 12.89 -22.54 15.67
N ARG A 23 13.97 -22.59 14.89
CA ARG A 23 14.82 -23.77 14.73
C ARG A 23 15.50 -24.17 16.08
N PRO A 24 15.86 -25.42 16.29
CA PRO A 24 16.74 -25.83 17.40
C PRO A 24 18.00 -24.97 17.45
N GLY A 25 18.45 -24.61 18.65
CA GLY A 25 19.57 -23.68 18.85
C GLY A 25 19.30 -22.21 18.62
N GLY A 26 18.15 -21.85 18.02
CA GLY A 26 17.76 -20.45 17.78
C GLY A 26 17.46 -19.70 19.07
N VAL A 27 17.97 -18.48 19.19
CA VAL A 27 17.76 -17.59 20.35
C VAL A 27 16.53 -16.73 20.12
N ILE A 28 15.74 -16.57 21.17
CA ILE A 28 14.48 -15.81 21.20
C ILE A 28 14.57 -14.77 22.30
N ALA A 29 14.24 -13.53 22.00
CA ALA A 29 14.05 -12.48 23.00
C ALA A 29 12.60 -11.99 22.97
N PHE A 30 11.96 -11.94 24.14
CA PHE A 30 10.60 -11.46 24.31
C PHE A 30 10.50 -10.39 25.40
N ILE A 31 9.72 -9.34 25.12
CA ILE A 31 9.25 -8.43 26.16
C ILE A 31 7.81 -8.81 26.51
N THR A 32 7.58 -9.14 27.76
CA THR A 32 6.28 -9.56 28.28
C THR A 32 5.95 -8.82 29.57
N SER A 33 4.68 -8.84 29.99
CA SER A 33 4.34 -8.40 31.33
C SER A 33 4.91 -9.36 32.38
N LYS A 34 5.16 -8.89 33.61
CA LYS A 34 5.62 -9.71 34.74
C LYS A 34 4.80 -10.99 34.96
N GLY A 35 3.53 -11.00 34.51
CA GLY A 35 2.64 -12.15 34.64
C GLY A 35 3.13 -13.41 33.91
N THR A 36 4.06 -13.31 32.97
CA THR A 36 4.68 -14.50 32.34
C THR A 36 5.57 -15.21 33.32
N MET A 37 6.38 -14.49 34.09
CA MET A 37 7.29 -15.04 35.08
C MET A 37 6.66 -15.23 36.45
N ASP A 38 5.77 -14.33 36.89
CA ASP A 38 5.28 -14.30 38.28
C ASP A 38 3.91 -14.94 38.52
N LYS A 39 3.23 -15.46 37.46
CA LYS A 39 1.90 -16.06 37.66
C LYS A 39 1.99 -17.31 38.54
N GLU A 40 1.06 -17.47 39.50
CA GLU A 40 1.05 -18.61 40.40
C GLU A 40 1.00 -19.98 39.69
N ASN A 41 0.18 -20.04 38.62
CA ASN A 41 0.12 -21.28 37.82
C ASN A 41 1.38 -21.41 36.94
N PRO A 42 2.21 -22.44 37.16
CA PRO A 42 3.50 -22.66 36.51
C PRO A 42 3.38 -23.25 35.09
N ASN A 43 2.21 -23.62 34.61
CA ASN A 43 2.03 -24.40 33.38
C ASN A 43 2.70 -23.78 32.15
N VAL A 44 2.66 -22.45 32.04
CA VAL A 44 3.28 -21.72 30.92
C VAL A 44 4.81 -21.83 31.03
N ARG A 45 5.37 -21.62 32.20
CA ARG A 45 6.81 -21.74 32.43
C ARG A 45 7.32 -23.19 32.25
N LYS A 46 6.54 -24.18 32.67
CA LYS A 46 6.83 -25.61 32.39
C LYS A 46 6.84 -25.89 30.91
N TYR A 47 5.83 -25.38 30.16
CA TYR A 47 5.78 -25.56 28.73
C TYR A 47 7.04 -24.97 28.05
N ILE A 48 7.47 -23.79 28.49
CA ILE A 48 8.67 -23.11 27.95
C ILE A 48 9.91 -23.91 28.31
N ALA A 49 10.08 -24.30 29.60
CA ALA A 49 11.24 -25.00 30.09
C ALA A 49 11.47 -26.38 29.42
N GLN A 50 10.38 -27.04 29.01
CA GLN A 50 10.47 -28.29 28.26
C GLN A 50 11.03 -28.13 26.84
N ARG A 51 10.94 -26.91 26.28
CA ARG A 51 11.25 -26.60 24.87
C ARG A 51 12.42 -25.67 24.68
N ALA A 52 12.80 -24.90 25.69
CA ALA A 52 13.87 -23.93 25.62
C ALA A 52 14.60 -23.78 26.95
N ASP A 53 15.87 -23.43 26.87
CA ASP A 53 16.68 -23.00 27.99
C ASP A 53 16.48 -21.51 28.23
N LEU A 54 16.36 -21.12 29.52
CA LEU A 54 16.37 -19.70 29.89
C LEU A 54 17.84 -19.24 29.92
N LEU A 55 18.19 -18.36 28.99
CA LEU A 55 19.50 -17.72 28.93
C LEU A 55 19.64 -16.59 29.94
N GLY A 56 18.53 -15.91 30.23
CA GLY A 56 18.45 -14.83 31.18
C GLY A 56 17.12 -14.10 31.10
N ALA A 57 16.83 -13.29 32.11
CA ALA A 57 15.67 -12.40 32.11
C ALA A 57 16.01 -11.07 32.80
N ILE A 58 15.48 -9.95 32.32
CA ILE A 58 15.68 -8.62 32.92
C ILE A 58 14.30 -8.05 33.24
N ARG A 59 14.10 -7.62 34.47
CA ARG A 59 12.88 -6.95 34.92
C ARG A 59 13.01 -5.44 34.82
N LEU A 60 12.09 -4.82 34.07
CA LEU A 60 12.06 -3.40 33.80
C LEU A 60 11.14 -2.67 34.79
N PRO A 61 11.45 -1.43 35.15
CA PRO A 61 10.55 -0.57 35.92
C PRO A 61 9.20 -0.39 35.27
N ASN A 62 8.18 -0.13 36.07
CA ASN A 62 6.79 -0.03 35.61
C ASN A 62 6.53 1.19 34.70
N ASP A 63 7.35 2.21 34.79
CA ASP A 63 7.25 3.44 33.98
C ASP A 63 7.99 3.39 32.65
N THR A 64 8.75 2.32 32.38
CA THR A 64 9.56 2.15 31.18
C THR A 64 8.80 2.43 29.88
N PHE A 65 7.55 2.01 29.77
CA PHE A 65 6.72 2.22 28.58
C PHE A 65 5.70 3.34 28.72
N LYS A 66 5.72 4.11 29.82
CA LYS A 66 4.80 5.22 30.08
C LYS A 66 4.86 6.29 29.01
N ALA A 67 6.06 6.69 28.59
CA ALA A 67 6.25 7.73 27.57
C ALA A 67 5.90 7.25 26.16
N ALA A 68 6.14 5.96 25.86
CA ALA A 68 5.96 5.39 24.52
C ALA A 68 4.57 4.80 24.27
N ALA A 69 3.97 4.17 25.29
CA ALA A 69 2.70 3.45 25.17
C ALA A 69 1.61 3.91 26.14
N GLY A 70 1.90 4.87 27.03
CA GLY A 70 0.95 5.39 28.02
C GLY A 70 0.57 4.37 29.11
N THR A 71 1.34 3.29 29.28
CA THR A 71 1.05 2.23 30.23
C THR A 71 2.13 2.14 31.31
N GLU A 72 1.68 1.98 32.58
CA GLU A 72 2.56 1.70 33.72
C GLU A 72 2.44 0.22 34.08
N VAL A 73 3.33 -0.61 33.52
CA VAL A 73 3.30 -2.06 33.74
C VAL A 73 4.71 -2.59 33.90
N THR A 74 5.00 -3.26 35.01
CA THR A 74 6.24 -4.01 35.18
C THR A 74 6.34 -5.08 34.10
N SER A 75 7.41 -5.04 33.33
CA SER A 75 7.66 -5.91 32.16
C SER A 75 8.97 -6.65 32.31
N ASP A 76 9.04 -7.84 31.73
CA ASP A 76 10.24 -8.67 31.73
C ASP A 76 10.74 -8.86 30.30
N ILE A 77 12.04 -8.72 30.07
CA ILE A 77 12.74 -9.17 28.86
C ILE A 77 13.22 -10.59 29.14
N ILE A 78 12.81 -11.58 28.34
CA ILE A 78 13.14 -12.98 28.54
C ILE A 78 13.95 -13.46 27.34
N PHE A 79 15.12 -14.04 27.58
CA PHE A 79 15.99 -14.60 26.57
C PHE A 79 15.97 -16.13 26.69
N LEU A 80 15.64 -16.80 25.57
CA LEU A 80 15.47 -18.24 25.51
C LEU A 80 16.27 -18.83 24.36
N GLN A 81 16.84 -20.03 24.53
CA GLN A 81 17.39 -20.81 23.43
C GLN A 81 16.54 -22.07 23.22
N LYS A 82 16.09 -22.27 21.98
CA LYS A 82 15.28 -23.42 21.60
C LYS A 82 16.09 -24.70 21.68
N ARG A 83 15.56 -25.71 22.39
CA ARG A 83 16.15 -27.06 22.46
C ARG A 83 15.90 -27.86 21.17
N ASP A 84 16.74 -28.84 20.92
CA ASP A 84 16.61 -29.79 19.80
C ASP A 84 15.45 -30.77 20.00
N ARG A 85 15.14 -31.10 21.27
CA ARG A 85 14.12 -32.05 21.67
C ARG A 85 13.37 -31.58 22.91
N LEU A 86 12.22 -32.20 23.14
CA LEU A 86 11.45 -31.98 24.37
C LEU A 86 12.19 -32.69 25.54
N VAL A 87 12.44 -31.94 26.61
CA VAL A 87 13.06 -32.45 27.81
C VAL A 87 12.11 -32.24 28.99
N ASP A 88 11.83 -33.30 29.72
CA ASP A 88 10.96 -33.20 30.89
C ASP A 88 11.80 -32.77 32.12
N ILE A 89 12.00 -31.46 32.22
CA ILE A 89 12.73 -30.82 33.33
C ILE A 89 11.91 -29.69 33.92
N GLU A 90 12.15 -29.42 35.18
CA GLU A 90 11.48 -28.37 35.94
C GLU A 90 12.53 -27.55 36.72
N PRO A 91 13.27 -26.66 36.04
CA PRO A 91 14.29 -25.81 36.66
C PRO A 91 13.65 -24.79 37.61
N ASP A 92 14.44 -24.25 38.55
CA ASP A 92 13.98 -23.40 39.66
C ASP A 92 13.20 -22.18 39.17
N TRP A 93 13.53 -21.59 38.03
CA TRP A 93 12.80 -20.47 37.46
C TRP A 93 11.38 -20.80 37.01
N VAL A 94 10.98 -22.05 36.99
CA VAL A 94 9.56 -22.41 36.76
C VAL A 94 8.72 -22.05 37.98
N HIS A 95 9.32 -21.98 39.16
CA HIS A 95 8.69 -21.72 40.44
C HIS A 95 8.80 -20.26 40.87
N LEU A 96 8.02 -19.92 41.89
CA LEU A 96 8.08 -18.62 42.57
C LEU A 96 8.83 -18.79 43.89
N ALA A 97 9.61 -17.78 44.25
CA ALA A 97 10.27 -17.64 45.53
C ALA A 97 9.88 -16.28 46.18
N THR A 98 10.34 -16.07 47.42
CA THR A 98 10.06 -14.81 48.13
C THR A 98 11.40 -14.10 48.36
N ASP A 99 11.46 -12.84 48.01
CA ASP A 99 12.64 -12.01 48.21
C ASP A 99 12.86 -11.64 49.69
N ALA A 100 13.95 -10.92 49.98
CA ALA A 100 14.30 -10.46 51.31
C ALA A 100 13.27 -9.50 51.93
N ASN A 101 12.42 -8.85 51.10
CA ASN A 101 11.38 -7.91 51.49
C ASN A 101 10.01 -8.58 51.65
N GLY A 102 9.92 -9.91 51.50
CA GLY A 102 8.68 -10.65 51.60
C GLY A 102 7.81 -10.59 50.33
N ILE A 103 8.31 -10.09 49.18
CA ILE A 103 7.61 -10.01 47.93
C ILE A 103 7.79 -11.34 47.18
N ARG A 104 6.67 -11.90 46.75
CA ARG A 104 6.66 -13.17 45.99
C ARG A 104 6.83 -12.87 44.50
N MET A 105 7.88 -13.40 43.88
CA MET A 105 8.18 -13.25 42.46
C MET A 105 8.86 -14.51 41.92
N ASN A 106 9.24 -14.50 40.63
CA ASN A 106 9.95 -15.65 40.03
C ASN A 106 11.27 -15.97 40.75
N ALA A 107 11.56 -17.23 40.97
CA ALA A 107 12.79 -17.63 41.61
C ALA A 107 14.06 -17.09 40.93
N TYR A 108 14.06 -17.00 39.60
CA TYR A 108 15.17 -16.42 38.85
C TYR A 108 15.54 -14.98 39.32
N PHE A 109 14.56 -14.13 39.56
CA PHE A 109 14.82 -12.75 40.03
C PHE A 109 15.16 -12.67 41.50
N VAL A 110 14.79 -13.66 42.31
CA VAL A 110 15.21 -13.75 43.69
C VAL A 110 16.67 -14.19 43.78
N ASP A 111 17.08 -15.08 42.90
CA ASP A 111 18.48 -15.58 42.84
C ASP A 111 19.43 -14.61 42.10
N ASN A 112 18.89 -13.76 41.22
CA ASN A 112 19.65 -12.74 40.44
C ASN A 112 19.03 -11.36 40.65
N PRO A 113 19.19 -10.73 41.82
CA PRO A 113 18.58 -9.43 42.12
C PRO A 113 19.15 -8.31 41.26
N GLU A 114 20.33 -8.40 40.70
CA GLU A 114 20.93 -7.46 39.74
C GLU A 114 20.20 -7.41 38.40
N MET A 115 19.34 -8.37 38.09
CA MET A 115 18.50 -8.41 36.91
C MET A 115 17.19 -7.66 37.09
N VAL A 116 16.93 -7.10 38.27
CA VAL A 116 15.75 -6.26 38.58
C VAL A 116 16.18 -4.79 38.56
N LEU A 117 15.73 -4.04 37.55
CA LEU A 117 16.18 -2.65 37.32
C LEU A 117 15.39 -1.60 38.07
N GLY A 118 14.97 -1.91 39.30
CA GLY A 118 14.25 -1.04 40.18
C GLY A 118 13.93 -1.70 41.51
N ASP A 119 13.25 -0.97 42.40
CA ASP A 119 12.80 -1.50 43.69
C ASP A 119 11.47 -2.24 43.56
N MET A 120 11.45 -3.47 44.03
CA MET A 120 10.19 -4.23 44.11
C MET A 120 9.38 -3.76 45.30
N GLN A 121 8.16 -3.29 45.06
CA GLN A 121 7.26 -2.77 46.06
C GLN A 121 5.82 -3.30 45.85
N MET A 122 5.06 -3.36 46.96
CA MET A 122 3.61 -3.65 46.90
C MET A 122 2.86 -2.33 46.68
N VAL A 123 2.17 -2.21 45.55
CA VAL A 123 1.39 -1.03 45.18
C VAL A 123 -0.09 -1.35 45.09
N SER A 124 -0.96 -0.35 45.25
CA SER A 124 -2.39 -0.53 45.08
C SER A 124 -2.74 -0.53 43.59
N GLY A 125 -3.13 -1.69 43.06
CA GLY A 125 -3.56 -1.84 41.68
C GLY A 125 -5.09 -1.94 41.53
N PRO A 126 -5.60 -2.06 40.29
CA PRO A 126 -7.03 -2.12 39.99
C PRO A 126 -7.76 -3.29 40.64
N HIS A 127 -7.08 -4.35 41.01
CA HIS A 127 -7.61 -5.58 41.57
C HIS A 127 -7.11 -5.89 43.00
N GLY A 128 -6.50 -4.91 43.67
CA GLY A 128 -5.92 -5.06 45.01
C GLY A 128 -4.42 -4.74 45.04
N MET A 129 -3.74 -5.17 46.14
CA MET A 129 -2.30 -4.99 46.26
C MET A 129 -1.56 -5.89 45.29
N GLU A 130 -0.71 -5.32 44.48
CA GLU A 130 0.13 -6.06 43.52
C GLU A 130 1.60 -5.62 43.60
N SER A 131 2.52 -6.52 43.25
CA SER A 131 3.94 -6.19 43.18
C SER A 131 4.25 -5.32 41.95
N ALA A 132 5.06 -4.31 42.08
CA ALA A 132 5.56 -3.51 40.97
C ALA A 132 7.05 -3.22 41.15
N CYS A 133 7.76 -3.10 40.04
CA CYS A 133 9.13 -2.64 40.00
C CYS A 133 9.10 -1.13 39.82
N ILE A 134 9.54 -0.38 40.79
CA ILE A 134 9.57 1.08 40.76
C ILE A 134 10.99 1.53 40.35
N ALA A 135 11.06 2.47 39.44
CA ALA A 135 12.34 3.00 38.95
C ALA A 135 13.19 3.60 40.10
N TYR A 136 14.50 3.40 40.07
CA TYR A 136 15.40 4.05 41.01
C TYR A 136 15.43 5.56 40.78
N GLU A 137 15.40 6.36 41.84
CA GLU A 137 15.55 7.82 41.77
C GLU A 137 16.97 8.13 41.25
N ASN A 138 17.05 8.96 40.20
CA ASN A 138 18.30 9.42 39.57
C ASN A 138 19.15 8.36 38.85
N ALA A 139 18.60 7.22 38.45
CA ALA A 139 19.27 6.25 37.59
C ALA A 139 18.71 6.31 36.17
N GLU A 140 19.60 6.26 35.17
CA GLU A 140 19.20 6.17 33.76
C GLU A 140 18.97 4.71 33.39
N LEU A 141 17.80 4.40 32.83
CA LEU A 141 17.43 3.03 32.45
C LEU A 141 18.44 2.41 31.45
N GLU A 142 19.02 3.23 30.56
CA GLU A 142 20.00 2.77 29.57
C GLU A 142 21.27 2.24 30.25
N ASP A 143 21.75 2.87 31.30
CA ASP A 143 22.93 2.42 32.04
C ASP A 143 22.64 1.15 32.83
N LEU A 144 21.49 1.07 33.51
CA LEU A 144 21.05 -0.13 34.23
C LEU A 144 20.87 -1.34 33.30
N LEU A 145 20.32 -1.11 32.09
CA LEU A 145 20.20 -2.18 31.08
C LEU A 145 21.57 -2.64 30.59
N ARG A 146 22.51 -1.72 30.40
CA ARG A 146 23.87 -2.06 29.95
C ARG A 146 24.60 -2.92 30.98
N ASP A 147 24.44 -2.62 32.25
CA ASP A 147 25.01 -3.40 33.34
C ASP A 147 24.34 -4.78 33.46
N ALA A 148 23.00 -4.84 33.39
CA ALA A 148 22.26 -6.10 33.44
C ALA A 148 22.62 -7.04 32.27
N ILE A 149 22.83 -6.51 31.07
CA ILE A 149 23.23 -7.28 29.89
C ILE A 149 24.61 -7.93 30.12
N GLN A 150 25.54 -7.22 30.79
CA GLN A 150 26.88 -7.80 31.11
C GLN A 150 26.80 -8.95 32.10
N ASN A 151 25.75 -9.00 32.92
CA ASN A 151 25.52 -10.06 33.90
C ASN A 151 24.79 -11.27 33.31
N ILE A 152 24.38 -11.25 32.02
CA ILE A 152 23.86 -12.44 31.35
C ILE A 152 25.01 -13.34 30.93
N HIS A 153 25.32 -14.33 31.76
CA HIS A 153 26.33 -15.35 31.50
C HIS A 153 25.66 -16.59 30.92
N ALA A 154 25.21 -16.53 29.69
CA ALA A 154 24.58 -17.66 29.03
C ALA A 154 25.55 -18.35 28.07
N GLU A 155 25.79 -19.66 28.30
CA GLU A 155 26.43 -20.51 27.31
C GLU A 155 25.42 -20.80 26.19
N ILE A 156 25.55 -20.11 25.06
CA ILE A 156 24.79 -20.46 23.87
C ILE A 156 25.38 -21.78 23.35
N THR A 157 24.62 -22.85 23.50
CA THR A 157 24.99 -24.13 22.91
C THR A 157 24.91 -23.98 21.38
N GLU A 158 26.05 -23.99 20.71
CA GLU A 158 26.10 -24.18 19.27
C GLU A 158 25.57 -25.58 18.97
N PHE A 159 24.35 -25.64 18.48
CA PHE A 159 23.90 -26.84 17.82
C PHE A 159 24.58 -26.84 16.46
N GLU A 160 25.64 -27.64 16.32
CA GLU A 160 25.97 -28.18 15.03
C GLU A 160 24.64 -28.78 14.55
N ILE A 161 24.01 -28.17 13.60
CA ILE A 161 23.14 -28.88 12.70
C ILE A 161 24.13 -29.90 12.17
N ASP A 162 24.01 -31.17 12.64
CA ASP A 162 24.46 -32.24 11.80
C ASP A 162 23.90 -31.85 10.41
N ASP A 163 24.76 -31.35 9.57
CA ASP A 163 24.59 -31.40 8.13
C ASP A 163 24.50 -32.90 7.80
N LEU A 164 23.35 -33.45 8.13
CA LEU A 164 22.73 -34.56 7.43
C LEU A 164 22.11 -34.03 6.11
N GLU A 165 22.57 -32.91 5.61
CA GLU A 165 23.04 -32.84 4.27
C GLU A 165 24.48 -33.45 4.33
N ALA A 166 24.53 -34.79 4.36
CA ALA A 166 25.51 -35.44 3.51
C ALA A 166 25.61 -34.49 2.30
N GLU A 167 26.83 -34.12 1.91
CA GLU A 167 27.06 -33.68 0.55
C GLU A 167 26.29 -34.68 -0.34
N ASP A 168 24.97 -34.51 -0.47
CA ASP A 168 24.25 -34.91 -1.64
C ASP A 168 25.04 -34.17 -2.68
N GLU A 169 25.88 -34.87 -3.40
CA GLU A 169 26.52 -34.43 -4.61
C GLU A 169 25.42 -33.66 -5.29
N ASP A 170 25.59 -32.33 -5.47
CA ASP A 170 24.58 -31.47 -6.08
C ASP A 170 24.26 -32.08 -7.45
N LEU A 171 23.40 -33.08 -7.45
CA LEU A 171 22.96 -33.86 -8.62
C LEU A 171 22.04 -33.01 -9.50
N SER A 172 21.78 -31.74 -9.07
CA SER A 172 21.00 -30.83 -9.89
C SER A 172 21.82 -30.38 -11.11
N ILE A 173 21.15 -30.34 -12.24
CA ILE A 173 21.71 -29.92 -13.51
C ILE A 173 21.21 -28.48 -13.84
N PRO A 174 21.95 -27.70 -14.67
CA PRO A 174 21.46 -26.44 -15.17
C PRO A 174 20.10 -26.60 -15.87
N ALA A 175 19.19 -25.66 -15.63
CA ALA A 175 17.86 -25.71 -16.24
C ALA A 175 17.95 -25.54 -17.76
N ASP A 176 17.28 -26.44 -18.47
CA ASP A 176 17.02 -26.30 -19.88
C ASP A 176 16.06 -25.11 -20.08
N PRO A 177 16.38 -24.13 -20.93
CA PRO A 177 15.50 -23.02 -21.26
C PRO A 177 14.10 -23.44 -21.73
N ASP A 178 14.00 -24.53 -22.45
CA ASP A 178 12.75 -25.01 -23.05
C ASP A 178 11.84 -25.72 -22.05
N VAL A 179 12.33 -26.10 -20.88
CA VAL A 179 11.52 -26.67 -19.80
C VAL A 179 10.92 -25.52 -18.98
N ARG A 180 9.61 -25.48 -18.82
CA ARG A 180 8.94 -24.44 -17.99
C ARG A 180 9.32 -24.56 -16.51
N ASN A 181 9.32 -23.42 -15.82
CA ASN A 181 9.57 -23.39 -14.39
C ASN A 181 8.47 -24.13 -13.61
N PHE A 182 8.81 -24.77 -12.51
CA PHE A 182 7.92 -25.62 -11.71
C PHE A 182 7.27 -26.76 -12.52
N SER A 183 8.05 -27.39 -13.39
CA SER A 183 7.61 -28.51 -14.20
C SER A 183 8.54 -29.69 -14.08
N PHE A 184 7.96 -30.88 -14.11
CA PHE A 184 8.73 -32.11 -14.28
C PHE A 184 9.24 -32.24 -15.70
N THR A 185 10.43 -32.81 -15.85
CA THR A 185 11.02 -33.18 -17.16
C THR A 185 11.77 -34.49 -17.02
N VAL A 186 12.06 -35.11 -18.18
CA VAL A 186 12.84 -36.33 -18.24
C VAL A 186 14.16 -36.05 -18.96
N VAL A 187 15.28 -36.25 -18.26
CA VAL A 187 16.63 -36.16 -18.84
C VAL A 187 17.34 -37.48 -18.62
N ASP A 188 17.86 -38.11 -19.68
CA ASP A 188 18.52 -39.42 -19.66
C ASP A 188 17.70 -40.53 -18.94
N GLY A 189 16.39 -40.46 -19.11
CA GLY A 189 15.46 -41.43 -18.52
C GLY A 189 15.08 -41.23 -17.05
N LYS A 190 15.69 -40.23 -16.37
CA LYS A 190 15.40 -39.85 -14.98
C LYS A 190 14.49 -38.62 -14.94
N ILE A 191 13.65 -38.54 -13.92
CA ILE A 191 12.78 -37.38 -13.70
C ILE A 191 13.54 -36.29 -12.97
N TYR A 192 13.42 -35.08 -13.46
CA TYR A 192 13.90 -33.87 -12.84
C TYR A 192 12.73 -32.90 -12.67
N TYR A 193 12.80 -32.10 -11.63
CA TYR A 193 11.88 -31.00 -11.38
C TYR A 193 12.61 -29.66 -11.54
N ARG A 194 12.15 -28.83 -12.48
CA ARG A 194 12.76 -27.51 -12.67
C ARG A 194 12.28 -26.56 -11.61
N GLU A 195 13.22 -26.04 -10.85
CA GLU A 195 13.01 -24.94 -9.91
C GLU A 195 13.98 -23.81 -10.28
N ASN A 196 13.43 -22.78 -10.92
CA ASN A 196 14.20 -21.61 -11.37
C ASN A 196 15.34 -21.97 -12.37
N SER A 197 16.59 -21.82 -11.99
CA SER A 197 17.74 -22.02 -12.88
C SER A 197 18.36 -23.42 -12.77
N ARG A 198 17.78 -24.30 -11.98
CA ARG A 198 18.28 -25.68 -11.78
C ARG A 198 17.17 -26.71 -11.97
N MET A 199 17.55 -27.89 -12.35
CA MET A 199 16.68 -29.06 -12.38
C MET A 199 17.17 -30.05 -11.34
N ASN A 200 16.34 -30.32 -10.34
CA ASN A 200 16.64 -31.24 -9.24
C ASN A 200 16.17 -32.64 -9.60
N PRO A 201 16.98 -33.71 -9.42
CA PRO A 201 16.51 -35.05 -9.62
C PRO A 201 15.40 -35.37 -8.61
N VAL A 202 14.39 -36.09 -9.04
CA VAL A 202 13.25 -36.47 -8.20
C VAL A 202 13.33 -37.96 -7.91
N ASP A 203 13.53 -38.30 -6.64
CA ASP A 203 13.54 -39.71 -6.18
C ASP A 203 12.12 -40.10 -5.78
N VAL A 204 11.52 -40.98 -6.56
CA VAL A 204 10.16 -41.47 -6.36
C VAL A 204 10.08 -42.97 -6.64
N SER A 205 9.07 -43.65 -6.12
CA SER A 205 8.85 -45.06 -6.41
C SER A 205 8.67 -45.30 -7.92
N ALA A 206 9.07 -46.48 -8.40
CA ALA A 206 8.97 -46.88 -9.80
C ALA A 206 7.53 -46.71 -10.38
N THR A 207 6.51 -46.89 -9.56
CA THR A 207 5.11 -46.67 -9.94
C THR A 207 4.79 -45.18 -10.08
N ALA A 208 5.28 -44.34 -9.17
CA ALA A 208 5.10 -42.88 -9.27
C ALA A 208 5.91 -42.29 -10.43
N GLU A 209 7.12 -42.78 -10.65
CA GLU A 209 7.95 -42.42 -11.80
C GLU A 209 7.22 -42.70 -13.14
N SER A 210 6.62 -43.89 -13.29
CA SER A 210 5.85 -44.21 -14.48
C SER A 210 4.62 -43.34 -14.66
N ARG A 211 3.93 -42.96 -13.58
CA ARG A 211 2.79 -42.01 -13.60
C ARG A 211 3.25 -40.62 -14.07
N ILE A 212 4.32 -40.08 -13.48
CA ILE A 212 4.87 -38.76 -13.82
C ILE A 212 5.28 -38.73 -15.29
N LYS A 213 6.00 -39.76 -15.79
CA LYS A 213 6.38 -39.84 -17.20
C LYS A 213 5.18 -39.87 -18.13
N GLY A 214 4.12 -40.59 -17.77
CA GLY A 214 2.88 -40.62 -18.55
C GLY A 214 2.20 -39.27 -18.61
N MET A 215 2.12 -38.58 -17.48
CA MET A 215 1.56 -37.22 -17.40
C MET A 215 2.40 -36.16 -18.11
N ILE A 216 3.74 -36.26 -18.09
CA ILE A 216 4.64 -35.43 -18.89
C ILE A 216 4.32 -35.59 -20.37
N ALA A 217 4.18 -36.83 -20.86
CA ALA A 217 3.86 -37.06 -22.26
C ALA A 217 2.49 -36.49 -22.70
N ILE A 218 1.46 -36.59 -21.84
CA ILE A 218 0.15 -35.98 -22.08
C ILE A 218 0.29 -34.45 -22.06
N ARG A 219 0.98 -33.89 -21.09
CA ARG A 219 1.23 -32.44 -20.94
C ARG A 219 1.90 -31.87 -22.20
N ASP A 220 2.97 -32.47 -22.63
CA ASP A 220 3.74 -31.96 -23.76
C ASP A 220 2.91 -32.04 -25.07
N CYS A 221 2.13 -33.12 -25.28
CA CYS A 221 1.16 -33.19 -26.35
C CYS A 221 0.07 -32.10 -26.27
N VAL A 222 -0.47 -31.81 -25.09
CA VAL A 222 -1.44 -30.73 -24.88
C VAL A 222 -0.82 -29.36 -25.19
N ARG A 223 0.43 -29.13 -24.77
CA ARG A 223 1.14 -27.89 -25.08
C ARG A 223 1.38 -27.70 -26.58
N THR A 224 1.83 -28.76 -27.28
CA THR A 224 1.96 -28.74 -28.73
C THR A 224 0.61 -28.47 -29.42
N LEU A 225 -0.47 -29.08 -28.90
CA LEU A 225 -1.80 -28.87 -29.45
C LEU A 225 -2.31 -27.44 -29.23
N ILE A 226 -1.99 -26.83 -28.07
CA ILE A 226 -2.27 -25.42 -27.79
C ILE A 226 -1.48 -24.52 -28.76
N GLU A 227 -0.20 -24.78 -28.94
CA GLU A 227 0.68 -24.05 -29.88
C GLU A 227 0.12 -24.13 -31.29
N TYR A 228 -0.19 -25.33 -31.79
CA TYR A 228 -0.75 -25.53 -33.15
C TYR A 228 -2.07 -24.80 -33.36
N GLN A 229 -2.92 -24.77 -32.33
CA GLN A 229 -4.18 -24.02 -32.37
C GLN A 229 -3.99 -22.49 -32.28
N THR A 230 -2.96 -22.01 -31.60
CA THR A 230 -2.65 -20.58 -31.41
C THR A 230 -1.96 -20.01 -32.64
N GLU A 231 -1.02 -20.74 -33.24
CA GLU A 231 -0.22 -20.29 -34.38
C GLU A 231 -0.80 -20.67 -35.77
N ASP A 232 -2.05 -21.14 -35.80
CA ASP A 232 -2.84 -21.43 -37.00
C ASP A 232 -2.23 -22.50 -37.92
N TYR A 233 -1.79 -23.60 -37.31
CA TYR A 233 -1.42 -24.78 -38.06
C TYR A 233 -2.63 -25.36 -38.79
N PRO A 234 -2.40 -26.10 -39.93
CA PRO A 234 -3.46 -26.74 -40.67
C PRO A 234 -4.31 -27.69 -39.80
N ASP A 235 -5.62 -27.76 -40.04
CA ASP A 235 -6.54 -28.63 -39.29
C ASP A 235 -6.12 -30.09 -39.31
N ALA A 236 -5.39 -30.52 -40.36
CA ALA A 236 -4.85 -31.89 -40.46
C ALA A 236 -3.80 -32.17 -39.36
N ASP A 237 -2.93 -31.22 -39.07
CA ASP A 237 -1.90 -31.36 -38.05
C ASP A 237 -2.50 -31.30 -36.65
N ILE A 238 -3.46 -30.41 -36.44
CA ILE A 238 -4.23 -30.34 -35.19
C ILE A 238 -4.93 -31.66 -34.92
N LYS A 239 -5.59 -32.25 -35.93
CA LYS A 239 -6.26 -33.51 -35.80
C LYS A 239 -5.33 -34.70 -35.53
N ALA A 240 -4.15 -34.71 -36.15
CA ALA A 240 -3.14 -35.72 -35.87
C ALA A 240 -2.64 -35.67 -34.43
N GLU A 241 -2.42 -34.45 -33.88
CA GLU A 241 -2.02 -34.27 -32.48
C GLU A 241 -3.18 -34.60 -31.50
N GLN A 242 -4.44 -34.34 -31.88
CA GLN A 242 -5.62 -34.78 -31.11
C GLN A 242 -5.72 -36.31 -31.03
N GLU A 243 -5.46 -37.01 -32.14
CA GLU A 243 -5.42 -38.46 -32.12
C GLU A 243 -4.29 -39.02 -31.26
N LYS A 244 -3.15 -38.36 -31.24
CA LYS A 244 -2.02 -38.69 -30.34
C LYS A 244 -2.40 -38.46 -28.89
N LEU A 245 -3.05 -37.32 -28.56
CA LEU A 245 -3.53 -37.00 -27.22
C LEU A 245 -4.53 -38.06 -26.74
N ASN A 246 -5.48 -38.47 -27.58
CA ASN A 246 -6.44 -39.52 -27.26
C ASN A 246 -5.74 -40.84 -26.90
N ARG A 247 -4.76 -41.25 -27.69
CA ARG A 247 -3.97 -42.48 -27.40
C ARG A 247 -3.23 -42.38 -26.06
N LEU A 248 -2.51 -41.31 -25.85
CA LEU A 248 -1.73 -41.11 -24.60
C LEU A 248 -2.64 -41.11 -23.36
N TYR A 249 -3.78 -40.43 -23.46
CA TYR A 249 -4.74 -40.37 -22.36
C TYR A 249 -5.39 -41.75 -22.10
N ASP A 250 -5.85 -42.45 -23.14
CA ASP A 250 -6.52 -43.74 -23.01
C ASP A 250 -5.58 -44.83 -22.47
N ASP A 251 -4.30 -44.82 -22.88
CA ASP A 251 -3.28 -45.73 -22.36
C ASP A 251 -2.94 -45.39 -20.90
N PHE A 252 -2.88 -44.09 -20.55
CA PHE A 252 -2.63 -43.66 -19.19
C PHE A 252 -3.80 -44.01 -18.27
N SER A 253 -5.03 -43.62 -18.65
CA SER A 253 -6.22 -43.80 -17.81
C SER A 253 -6.58 -45.27 -17.61
N LYS A 254 -6.35 -46.14 -18.62
CA LYS A 254 -6.50 -47.58 -18.50
C LYS A 254 -5.53 -48.19 -17.48
N LYS A 255 -4.34 -47.65 -17.34
CA LYS A 255 -3.29 -48.21 -16.47
C LYS A 255 -3.32 -47.57 -15.05
N TYR A 256 -3.63 -46.32 -14.94
CA TYR A 256 -3.45 -45.55 -13.72
C TYR A 256 -4.73 -44.85 -13.19
N GLY A 257 -5.84 -44.96 -13.89
CA GLY A 257 -7.08 -44.24 -13.61
C GLY A 257 -7.08 -42.80 -14.09
N LEU A 258 -8.05 -42.02 -13.65
CA LEU A 258 -8.21 -40.63 -14.03
C LEU A 258 -7.00 -39.78 -13.60
N ILE A 259 -6.68 -38.73 -14.34
CA ILE A 259 -5.64 -37.74 -13.98
C ILE A 259 -5.98 -37.11 -12.65
N SER A 260 -7.25 -36.75 -12.43
CA SER A 260 -7.80 -36.19 -11.18
C SER A 260 -7.79 -37.16 -9.99
N ALA A 261 -7.55 -38.47 -10.21
CA ALA A 261 -7.52 -39.46 -9.14
C ALA A 261 -6.41 -39.12 -8.10
N ARG A 262 -6.71 -39.32 -6.82
CA ARG A 262 -5.85 -38.94 -5.68
C ARG A 262 -4.38 -39.34 -5.83
N ALA A 263 -4.12 -40.53 -6.36
CA ALA A 263 -2.72 -41.01 -6.51
C ALA A 263 -1.98 -40.32 -7.65
N ASN A 264 -2.66 -39.91 -8.73
CA ASN A 264 -2.08 -39.17 -9.84
C ASN A 264 -1.92 -37.70 -9.48
N ASN A 265 -2.91 -37.11 -8.80
CA ASN A 265 -2.79 -35.77 -8.20
C ASN A 265 -1.59 -35.69 -7.26
N SER A 266 -1.49 -36.59 -6.28
CA SER A 266 -0.35 -36.59 -5.33
C SER A 266 1.02 -36.74 -6.02
N ALA A 267 1.10 -37.41 -7.17
CA ALA A 267 2.35 -37.58 -7.90
C ALA A 267 2.73 -36.37 -8.76
N PHE A 268 1.78 -35.55 -9.19
CA PHE A 268 2.02 -34.50 -10.20
C PHE A 268 1.51 -33.11 -9.85
N ASN A 269 0.87 -32.90 -8.71
CA ASN A 269 0.29 -31.61 -8.32
C ASN A 269 1.31 -30.48 -8.15
N SER A 270 2.58 -30.80 -7.97
CA SER A 270 3.68 -29.84 -7.96
C SER A 270 4.06 -29.33 -9.35
N ASP A 271 3.64 -30.00 -10.43
CA ASP A 271 3.85 -29.50 -11.79
C ASP A 271 2.90 -28.35 -12.10
N SER A 272 3.44 -27.25 -12.61
CA SER A 272 2.70 -26.04 -12.96
C SER A 272 1.54 -26.29 -13.95
N SER A 273 1.59 -27.39 -14.70
CA SER A 273 0.58 -27.77 -15.67
C SER A 273 -0.43 -28.81 -15.15
N TYR A 274 -0.40 -29.14 -13.86
CA TYR A 274 -1.35 -30.14 -13.33
C TYR A 274 -2.82 -29.70 -13.56
N CYS A 275 -3.14 -28.44 -13.31
CA CYS A 275 -4.49 -27.91 -13.54
C CYS A 275 -4.91 -28.02 -15.02
N LEU A 276 -3.97 -27.79 -15.94
CA LEU A 276 -4.20 -27.96 -17.39
C LEU A 276 -4.52 -29.43 -17.71
N LEU A 277 -3.81 -30.36 -17.11
CA LEU A 277 -4.08 -31.80 -17.32
C LEU A 277 -5.38 -32.24 -16.66
N ALA A 278 -5.68 -31.77 -15.46
CA ALA A 278 -6.94 -32.09 -14.77
C ALA A 278 -8.16 -31.57 -15.55
N SER A 279 -8.05 -30.45 -16.26
CA SER A 279 -9.12 -29.90 -17.10
C SER A 279 -9.41 -30.71 -18.36
N LEU A 280 -8.63 -31.73 -18.68
CA LEU A 280 -8.91 -32.68 -19.74
C LEU A 280 -10.05 -33.64 -19.39
N GLU A 281 -10.42 -33.73 -18.12
CA GLU A 281 -11.50 -34.57 -17.58
C GLU A 281 -12.66 -33.68 -17.12
N VAL A 282 -13.81 -33.85 -17.70
CA VAL A 282 -15.06 -33.23 -17.23
C VAL A 282 -15.68 -34.17 -16.21
N LEU A 283 -15.81 -33.69 -14.98
CA LEU A 283 -16.34 -34.42 -13.83
C LEU A 283 -17.73 -33.88 -13.47
N ASP A 284 -18.55 -34.70 -12.82
CA ASP A 284 -19.81 -34.25 -12.21
C ASP A 284 -19.56 -33.64 -10.82
N ASP A 285 -20.60 -33.12 -10.17
CA ASP A 285 -20.53 -32.49 -8.84
C ASP A 285 -20.09 -33.49 -7.74
N GLU A 286 -20.14 -34.80 -8.01
CA GLU A 286 -19.70 -35.87 -7.11
C GLU A 286 -18.25 -36.31 -7.42
N GLY A 287 -17.61 -35.74 -8.46
CA GLY A 287 -16.26 -36.05 -8.88
C GLY A 287 -16.13 -37.29 -9.77
N ASN A 288 -17.24 -37.80 -10.35
CA ASN A 288 -17.20 -38.90 -11.29
C ASN A 288 -16.93 -38.41 -12.70
N PHE A 289 -16.26 -39.23 -13.50
CA PHE A 289 -15.92 -38.89 -14.87
C PHE A 289 -17.19 -38.90 -15.76
N LEU A 290 -17.50 -37.77 -16.39
CA LEU A 290 -18.55 -37.60 -17.35
C LEU A 290 -18.08 -37.82 -18.78
N ARG A 291 -17.06 -37.10 -19.22
CA ARG A 291 -16.50 -37.11 -20.57
C ARG A 291 -15.10 -36.51 -20.63
N LYS A 292 -14.42 -36.78 -21.74
CA LYS A 292 -13.22 -36.05 -22.11
C LYS A 292 -13.56 -34.58 -22.45
N ALA A 293 -12.64 -33.64 -22.22
CA ALA A 293 -12.77 -32.26 -22.66
C ALA A 293 -12.85 -32.12 -24.19
N ASP A 294 -13.42 -31.02 -24.65
CA ASP A 294 -13.62 -30.81 -26.10
C ASP A 294 -12.31 -30.75 -26.91
N MET A 295 -11.17 -30.43 -26.25
CA MET A 295 -9.84 -30.41 -26.87
C MET A 295 -9.45 -31.72 -27.53
N PHE A 296 -9.97 -32.87 -27.09
CA PHE A 296 -9.71 -34.18 -27.70
C PHE A 296 -10.32 -34.35 -29.10
N SER A 297 -11.31 -33.54 -29.46
CA SER A 297 -12.08 -33.73 -30.71
C SER A 297 -12.37 -32.45 -31.49
N LYS A 298 -12.22 -31.30 -30.83
CA LYS A 298 -12.54 -30.01 -31.43
C LYS A 298 -11.35 -29.04 -31.27
N ARG A 299 -11.27 -28.09 -32.16
CA ARG A 299 -10.40 -26.90 -31.97
C ARG A 299 -11.02 -26.04 -30.87
N THR A 300 -10.35 -25.93 -29.71
CA THR A 300 -10.81 -25.21 -28.53
C THR A 300 -10.23 -23.79 -28.44
N ILE A 301 -9.00 -23.62 -28.89
CA ILE A 301 -8.42 -22.30 -29.12
C ILE A 301 -8.71 -22.00 -30.58
N LYS A 302 -9.83 -21.31 -30.79
CA LYS A 302 -10.01 -20.64 -32.06
C LYS A 302 -8.97 -19.58 -32.10
N GLN A 303 -8.19 -19.53 -33.19
CA GLN A 303 -7.52 -18.29 -33.52
C GLN A 303 -8.46 -17.17 -33.22
N LYS A 304 -7.91 -16.06 -32.73
CA LYS A 304 -8.55 -14.77 -32.81
C LYS A 304 -9.04 -14.69 -34.26
N VAL A 305 -10.30 -15.09 -34.49
CA VAL A 305 -10.97 -14.66 -35.68
C VAL A 305 -11.05 -13.16 -35.43
N THR A 306 -10.01 -12.44 -35.83
CA THR A 306 -10.13 -11.06 -36.18
C THR A 306 -11.29 -11.10 -37.13
N ALA A 307 -12.44 -10.64 -36.68
CA ALA A 307 -13.61 -10.54 -37.50
C ALA A 307 -13.10 -9.87 -38.77
N GLN A 308 -13.02 -10.55 -39.86
CA GLN A 308 -12.47 -10.01 -41.10
C GLN A 308 -13.37 -8.89 -41.63
N SER A 309 -14.63 -8.91 -41.19
CA SER A 309 -15.61 -7.85 -41.42
C SER A 309 -16.67 -7.85 -40.34
N VAL A 310 -17.26 -6.70 -40.08
CA VAL A 310 -18.43 -6.51 -39.23
C VAL A 310 -19.46 -5.68 -39.96
N ASP A 311 -20.73 -5.86 -39.59
CA ASP A 311 -21.84 -5.23 -40.30
C ASP A 311 -22.15 -3.81 -39.76
N THR A 312 -21.75 -3.53 -38.50
CA THR A 312 -22.10 -2.28 -37.83
C THR A 312 -20.89 -1.52 -37.30
N ALA A 313 -21.01 -0.19 -37.24
CA ALA A 313 -20.00 0.68 -36.61
C ALA A 313 -19.82 0.39 -35.11
N SER A 314 -20.88 0.00 -34.40
CA SER A 314 -20.82 -0.36 -32.99
C SER A 314 -20.02 -1.64 -32.72
N GLU A 315 -20.14 -2.64 -33.61
CA GLU A 315 -19.32 -3.86 -33.54
C GLU A 315 -17.84 -3.55 -33.84
N ALA A 316 -17.57 -2.72 -34.86
CA ALA A 316 -16.21 -2.25 -35.16
C ALA A 316 -15.58 -1.51 -33.98
N TYR A 317 -16.34 -0.66 -33.32
CA TYR A 317 -15.94 0.07 -32.11
C TYR A 317 -15.64 -0.89 -30.95
N ALA A 318 -16.53 -1.83 -30.65
CA ALA A 318 -16.33 -2.81 -29.57
C ALA A 318 -15.07 -3.64 -29.82
N LEU A 319 -14.82 -4.09 -31.06
CA LEU A 319 -13.60 -4.81 -31.43
C LEU A 319 -12.34 -3.94 -31.34
N SER A 320 -12.44 -2.65 -31.74
CA SER A 320 -11.31 -1.73 -31.60
C SER A 320 -10.90 -1.55 -30.15
N LEU A 321 -11.85 -1.40 -29.22
CA LEU A 321 -11.56 -1.35 -27.79
C LEU A 321 -11.01 -2.67 -27.26
N ALA A 322 -11.61 -3.79 -27.64
CA ALA A 322 -11.21 -5.12 -27.15
C ALA A 322 -9.85 -5.59 -27.71
N GLU A 323 -9.40 -5.06 -28.85
CA GLU A 323 -8.17 -5.53 -29.53
C GLU A 323 -7.03 -4.52 -29.55
N LYS A 324 -7.36 -3.21 -29.52
CA LYS A 324 -6.42 -2.11 -29.57
C LYS A 324 -6.40 -1.26 -28.31
N ALA A 325 -7.35 -1.48 -27.39
CA ALA A 325 -7.57 -0.66 -26.19
C ALA A 325 -7.74 0.83 -26.46
N ARG A 326 -8.10 1.18 -27.68
CA ARG A 326 -8.33 2.57 -28.15
C ARG A 326 -9.26 2.58 -29.34
N ILE A 327 -9.75 3.76 -29.69
CA ILE A 327 -10.46 4.00 -30.93
C ILE A 327 -9.43 4.09 -32.05
N ASP A 328 -9.40 3.07 -32.92
CA ASP A 328 -8.50 3.00 -34.07
C ASP A 328 -9.36 3.06 -35.35
N MET A 329 -9.56 4.27 -35.85
CA MET A 329 -10.45 4.50 -37.02
C MET A 329 -10.01 3.76 -38.28
N PRO A 330 -8.70 3.67 -38.63
CA PRO A 330 -8.26 2.84 -39.75
C PRO A 330 -8.64 1.36 -39.58
N TYR A 331 -8.48 0.80 -38.39
CA TYR A 331 -8.85 -0.58 -38.09
C TYR A 331 -10.37 -0.78 -38.17
N MET A 332 -11.16 0.12 -37.60
CA MET A 332 -12.61 0.09 -37.67
C MET A 332 -13.12 0.22 -39.10
N SER A 333 -12.49 1.06 -39.90
CA SER A 333 -12.78 1.23 -41.34
C SER A 333 -12.49 -0.05 -42.13
N GLN A 334 -11.38 -0.71 -41.84
CA GLN A 334 -11.05 -2.00 -42.48
C GLN A 334 -12.07 -3.08 -42.13
N LEU A 335 -12.54 -3.13 -40.90
CA LEU A 335 -13.50 -4.13 -40.41
C LEU A 335 -14.90 -3.89 -40.99
N SER A 336 -15.38 -2.66 -41.01
CA SER A 336 -16.75 -2.32 -41.37
C SER A 336 -16.93 -1.96 -42.85
N GLY A 337 -15.85 -1.71 -43.57
CA GLY A 337 -15.87 -1.20 -44.94
C GLY A 337 -16.39 0.24 -45.07
N LYS A 338 -16.61 0.93 -43.94
CA LYS A 338 -17.09 2.32 -43.86
C LYS A 338 -15.91 3.30 -43.80
N THR A 339 -16.11 4.51 -44.29
CA THR A 339 -15.15 5.59 -44.14
C THR A 339 -15.10 6.10 -42.70
N GLU A 340 -14.00 6.76 -42.30
CA GLU A 340 -13.86 7.38 -40.99
C GLU A 340 -15.02 8.34 -40.66
N GLN A 341 -15.47 9.07 -41.67
CA GLN A 341 -16.57 10.04 -41.52
C GLN A 341 -17.92 9.35 -41.27
N GLU A 342 -18.22 8.27 -42.02
CA GLU A 342 -19.42 7.45 -41.80
C GLU A 342 -19.40 6.79 -40.42
N LEU A 343 -18.25 6.26 -40.00
CA LEU A 343 -18.08 5.70 -38.65
C LEU A 343 -18.31 6.74 -37.56
N PHE A 344 -17.78 7.95 -37.74
CA PHE A 344 -18.00 9.03 -36.77
C PHE A 344 -19.46 9.43 -36.69
N GLU A 345 -20.16 9.55 -37.83
CA GLU A 345 -21.59 9.85 -37.86
C GLU A 345 -22.45 8.75 -37.22
N ASP A 346 -22.15 7.47 -37.52
CA ASP A 346 -22.88 6.33 -36.95
C ASP A 346 -22.67 6.20 -35.44
N LEU A 347 -21.50 6.62 -34.93
CA LEU A 347 -21.12 6.54 -33.50
C LEU A 347 -21.32 7.88 -32.75
N LYS A 348 -22.09 8.80 -33.28
CA LYS A 348 -22.43 10.04 -32.59
C LYS A 348 -22.98 9.76 -31.20
N GLY A 349 -22.42 10.43 -30.18
CA GLY A 349 -22.77 10.23 -28.78
C GLY A 349 -22.06 9.05 -28.10
N VAL A 350 -21.44 8.14 -28.88
CA VAL A 350 -20.60 7.04 -28.37
C VAL A 350 -19.13 7.41 -28.38
N ILE A 351 -18.71 8.16 -29.43
CA ILE A 351 -17.38 8.71 -29.54
C ILE A 351 -17.44 10.22 -29.77
N PHE A 352 -16.41 10.91 -29.32
CA PHE A 352 -16.31 12.37 -29.42
C PHE A 352 -14.96 12.79 -29.98
N LEU A 353 -14.96 13.84 -30.81
CA LEU A 353 -13.73 14.53 -31.20
C LEU A 353 -13.07 15.18 -29.97
N ASN A 354 -11.77 15.04 -29.85
CA ASN A 354 -11.03 15.64 -28.76
C ASN A 354 -10.59 17.08 -29.12
N PRO A 355 -11.18 18.13 -28.50
CA PRO A 355 -10.80 19.51 -28.80
C PRO A 355 -9.34 19.83 -28.45
N MET A 356 -8.68 18.97 -27.69
CA MET A 356 -7.29 19.15 -27.28
C MET A 356 -6.29 18.44 -28.20
N HIS A 357 -6.78 17.70 -29.19
CA HIS A 357 -5.94 17.12 -30.24
C HIS A 357 -5.63 18.20 -31.30
N ILE A 358 -4.35 18.49 -31.49
CA ILE A 358 -3.90 19.51 -32.43
C ILE A 358 -3.26 18.86 -33.66
N SER A 359 -2.49 17.79 -33.43
CA SER A 359 -1.80 17.05 -34.49
C SER A 359 -1.46 15.63 -34.02
N GLU A 360 -1.13 14.73 -34.94
CA GLU A 360 -0.70 13.38 -34.61
C GLU A 360 0.59 13.33 -33.73
N GLU A 361 1.35 14.43 -33.73
CA GLU A 361 2.60 14.54 -32.97
C GLU A 361 2.38 14.92 -31.48
N ASP A 362 1.19 15.43 -31.10
CA ASP A 362 0.91 15.85 -29.72
C ASP A 362 0.64 14.67 -28.76
N GLY A 363 0.58 13.46 -29.28
CA GLY A 363 0.38 12.22 -28.51
C GLY A 363 -1.03 12.10 -27.91
N LYS A 364 -1.97 12.99 -28.24
CA LYS A 364 -3.35 12.93 -27.75
C LYS A 364 -4.23 12.24 -28.78
N PRO A 365 -5.15 11.36 -28.35
CA PRO A 365 -6.06 10.71 -29.27
C PRO A 365 -7.01 11.73 -29.91
N LYS A 366 -7.27 11.59 -31.20
CA LYS A 366 -8.22 12.41 -31.96
C LYS A 366 -9.66 12.15 -31.52
N TYR A 367 -9.97 10.89 -31.22
CA TYR A 367 -11.30 10.47 -30.78
C TYR A 367 -11.22 9.89 -29.36
N LEU A 368 -12.21 10.20 -28.55
CA LEU A 368 -12.36 9.72 -27.19
C LEU A 368 -13.71 8.97 -27.03
N PRO A 369 -13.75 7.87 -26.28
CA PRO A 369 -15.01 7.22 -25.95
C PRO A 369 -15.84 8.08 -24.99
N ALA A 370 -17.15 7.93 -25.01
CA ALA A 370 -18.08 8.75 -24.24
C ALA A 370 -17.80 8.70 -22.73
N ASP A 371 -17.49 7.52 -22.18
CA ASP A 371 -17.18 7.34 -20.77
C ASP A 371 -15.94 8.15 -20.32
N GLU A 372 -14.95 8.29 -21.19
CA GLU A 372 -13.76 9.11 -20.96
C GLU A 372 -14.01 10.59 -21.22
N TYR A 373 -14.68 10.90 -22.34
CA TYR A 373 -14.93 12.28 -22.72
C TYR A 373 -15.86 13.00 -21.74
N LEU A 374 -16.96 12.34 -21.35
CA LEU A 374 -17.99 12.88 -20.46
C LEU A 374 -17.68 12.67 -18.96
N SER A 375 -16.42 12.45 -18.60
CA SER A 375 -15.93 12.31 -17.22
C SER A 375 -14.73 13.21 -16.96
N GLY A 376 -14.19 13.18 -15.75
CA GLY A 376 -13.12 14.09 -15.33
C GLY A 376 -13.62 15.51 -15.15
N ASN A 377 -12.81 16.53 -15.43
CA ASN A 377 -13.22 17.94 -15.32
C ASN A 377 -14.13 18.35 -16.48
N VAL A 378 -15.42 18.03 -16.34
CA VAL A 378 -16.42 18.29 -17.40
C VAL A 378 -16.71 19.76 -17.61
N ARG A 379 -16.47 20.64 -16.61
CA ARG A 379 -16.61 22.10 -16.77
C ARG A 379 -15.53 22.68 -17.67
N GLU A 380 -14.30 22.23 -17.49
CA GLU A 380 -13.18 22.65 -18.34
C GLU A 380 -13.35 22.12 -19.77
N LYS A 381 -13.72 20.84 -19.91
CA LYS A 381 -14.01 20.22 -21.21
C LYS A 381 -15.12 20.98 -21.95
N LEU A 382 -16.16 21.39 -21.24
CA LEU A 382 -17.23 22.20 -21.83
C LEU A 382 -16.75 23.58 -22.35
N ARG A 383 -15.86 24.25 -21.60
CA ARG A 383 -15.24 25.50 -22.05
C ARG A 383 -14.45 25.32 -23.36
N TRP A 384 -13.67 24.26 -23.43
CA TRP A 384 -12.92 23.92 -24.64
C TRP A 384 -13.84 23.54 -25.80
N ALA A 385 -14.87 22.72 -25.55
CA ALA A 385 -15.85 22.34 -26.58
C ALA A 385 -16.59 23.54 -27.15
N LYS A 386 -17.03 24.47 -26.30
CA LYS A 386 -17.69 25.73 -26.76
C LYS A 386 -16.78 26.57 -27.65
N ARG A 387 -15.48 26.74 -27.27
CA ARG A 387 -14.53 27.46 -28.13
C ARG A 387 -14.29 26.77 -29.46
N SER A 388 -14.23 25.46 -29.49
CA SER A 388 -14.06 24.68 -30.72
C SER A 388 -15.33 24.74 -31.59
N ALA A 389 -16.50 24.73 -31.00
CA ALA A 389 -17.78 24.82 -31.69
C ALA A 389 -18.06 26.22 -32.29
N GLU A 390 -17.46 27.29 -31.74
CA GLU A 390 -17.49 28.62 -32.36
C GLU A 390 -16.81 28.64 -33.74
N LEU A 391 -15.77 27.82 -33.91
CA LEU A 391 -15.01 27.72 -35.17
C LEU A 391 -15.54 26.60 -36.07
N TYR A 392 -15.94 25.48 -35.50
CA TYR A 392 -16.35 24.25 -36.18
C TYR A 392 -17.66 23.71 -35.56
N PRO A 393 -18.81 24.36 -35.79
CA PRO A 393 -20.06 24.01 -35.13
C PRO A 393 -20.60 22.62 -35.53
N GLU A 394 -20.32 22.15 -36.72
CA GLU A 394 -20.76 20.84 -37.20
C GLU A 394 -20.03 19.72 -36.50
N ASP A 395 -18.73 19.88 -36.22
CA ASP A 395 -17.86 18.87 -35.60
C ASP A 395 -18.03 18.80 -34.09
N TYR A 396 -18.19 19.96 -33.42
CA TYR A 396 -18.19 20.06 -31.96
C TYR A 396 -19.53 20.38 -31.33
N GLY A 397 -20.57 20.57 -32.13
CA GLY A 397 -21.93 20.91 -31.62
C GLY A 397 -22.49 19.81 -30.71
N GLU A 398 -22.24 18.51 -31.04
CA GLU A 398 -22.64 17.37 -30.21
C GLU A 398 -21.85 17.30 -28.94
N ASN A 399 -20.55 17.60 -28.99
CA ASN A 399 -19.67 17.68 -27.81
C ASN A 399 -20.22 18.65 -26.76
N VAL A 400 -20.65 19.83 -27.21
CA VAL A 400 -21.24 20.84 -26.33
C VAL A 400 -22.53 20.34 -25.69
N ARG A 401 -23.46 19.78 -26.49
CA ARG A 401 -24.73 19.24 -25.98
C ARG A 401 -24.55 18.13 -24.98
N ALA A 402 -23.66 17.17 -25.28
CA ALA A 402 -23.38 16.05 -24.42
C ALA A 402 -22.72 16.48 -23.11
N LEU A 403 -21.75 17.42 -23.17
CA LEU A 403 -21.10 17.95 -21.98
C LEU A 403 -22.03 18.82 -21.13
N GLU A 404 -22.99 19.58 -21.74
CA GLU A 404 -24.01 20.32 -21.00
C GLU A 404 -24.94 19.38 -20.22
N ALA A 405 -25.30 18.26 -20.81
CA ALA A 405 -26.18 17.26 -20.18
C ALA A 405 -25.57 16.57 -18.95
N VAL A 406 -24.25 16.52 -18.88
CA VAL A 406 -23.52 15.83 -17.79
C VAL A 406 -22.87 16.77 -16.78
N GLN A 407 -23.13 18.06 -16.87
CA GLN A 407 -22.63 19.03 -15.89
C GLN A 407 -23.17 18.68 -14.50
N PRO A 408 -22.32 18.67 -13.47
CA PRO A 408 -22.80 18.55 -12.10
C PRO A 408 -23.69 19.74 -11.77
N VAL A 409 -24.78 19.46 -11.06
CA VAL A 409 -25.67 20.50 -10.54
C VAL A 409 -24.89 21.41 -9.59
N ASP A 410 -24.99 22.73 -9.77
CA ASP A 410 -24.33 23.67 -8.88
C ASP A 410 -24.85 23.54 -7.45
N LEU A 411 -23.92 23.37 -6.53
CA LEU A 411 -24.20 23.40 -5.11
C LEU A 411 -24.57 24.84 -4.71
N THR A 412 -25.59 24.97 -3.90
CA THR A 412 -26.02 26.24 -3.32
C THR A 412 -25.18 26.57 -2.08
N ALA A 413 -25.21 27.81 -1.62
CA ALA A 413 -24.49 28.23 -0.41
C ALA A 413 -24.85 27.42 0.84
N SER A 414 -26.09 26.91 0.93
CA SER A 414 -26.55 26.08 2.03
C SER A 414 -26.01 24.64 2.01
N GLU A 415 -25.57 24.17 0.86
CA GLU A 415 -24.97 22.84 0.65
C GLU A 415 -23.46 22.86 0.76
N ILE A 416 -22.84 24.05 0.71
CA ILE A 416 -21.40 24.24 0.80
C ILE A 416 -21.01 24.45 2.26
N SER A 417 -20.32 23.48 2.83
CA SER A 417 -19.71 23.63 4.16
C SER A 417 -18.43 24.46 4.05
N VAL A 418 -18.41 25.61 4.67
CA VAL A 418 -17.23 26.51 4.68
C VAL A 418 -16.76 26.71 6.11
N ARG A 419 -15.46 26.56 6.31
CA ARG A 419 -14.81 26.85 7.58
C ARG A 419 -13.83 28.00 7.46
N LEU A 420 -13.56 28.66 8.55
CA LEU A 420 -12.50 29.67 8.62
C LEU A 420 -11.14 28.98 8.39
N GLY A 421 -10.36 29.47 7.42
CA GLY A 421 -9.09 28.86 7.02
C GLY A 421 -9.20 27.83 5.89
N ALA A 422 -10.36 27.69 5.27
CA ALA A 422 -10.48 26.90 4.03
C ALA A 422 -9.54 27.46 2.95
N THR A 423 -8.71 26.60 2.35
CA THR A 423 -7.62 26.96 1.45
C THR A 423 -8.09 27.55 0.11
N TRP A 424 -9.34 27.33 -0.22
CA TRP A 424 -9.95 27.84 -1.46
C TRP A 424 -10.49 29.27 -1.34
N LEU A 425 -10.63 29.80 -0.13
CA LEU A 425 -11.11 31.16 0.11
C LEU A 425 -10.00 32.18 -0.28
N PRO A 426 -10.36 33.24 -1.00
CA PRO A 426 -9.43 34.32 -1.27
C PRO A 426 -8.95 34.98 0.03
N PRO A 427 -7.65 35.34 0.17
CA PRO A 427 -7.14 36.08 1.33
C PRO A 427 -7.92 37.37 1.60
N GLU A 428 -8.37 38.04 0.55
CA GLU A 428 -9.16 39.27 0.62
C GLU A 428 -10.49 39.06 1.35
N THR A 429 -11.13 37.93 1.17
CA THR A 429 -12.38 37.59 1.87
C THR A 429 -12.14 37.41 3.37
N ILE A 430 -11.02 36.79 3.73
CA ILE A 430 -10.62 36.62 5.14
C ILE A 430 -10.25 37.99 5.76
N GLU A 431 -9.58 38.84 5.01
CA GLU A 431 -9.21 40.19 5.43
C GLU A 431 -10.45 41.06 5.67
N GLU A 432 -11.43 41.01 4.75
CA GLU A 432 -12.73 41.67 4.88
C GLU A 432 -13.46 41.21 6.16
N PHE A 433 -13.62 39.92 6.35
CA PHE A 433 -14.19 39.35 7.58
C PHE A 433 -13.50 39.84 8.84
N MET A 434 -12.17 39.79 8.87
CA MET A 434 -11.35 40.21 9.99
C MET A 434 -11.57 41.68 10.36
N PHE A 435 -11.58 42.56 9.35
CA PHE A 435 -11.79 44.00 9.56
C PHE A 435 -13.20 44.29 10.07
N GLU A 436 -14.21 43.62 9.54
CA GLU A 436 -15.60 43.81 9.96
C GLU A 436 -15.81 43.24 11.39
N LEU A 437 -15.33 42.04 11.68
CA LEU A 437 -15.46 41.41 13.00
C LEU A 437 -14.85 42.29 14.11
N PHE A 438 -13.63 42.73 13.89
CA PHE A 438 -12.91 43.52 14.91
C PHE A 438 -13.28 44.99 14.82
N GLY A 439 -13.98 45.46 13.78
CA GLY A 439 -14.20 46.88 13.53
C GLY A 439 -12.88 47.64 13.39
N THR A 440 -11.93 47.08 12.64
CA THR A 440 -10.60 47.62 12.44
C THR A 440 -10.63 49.02 11.82
N PRO A 441 -10.08 50.06 12.46
CA PRO A 441 -10.09 51.40 11.90
C PRO A 441 -9.38 51.48 10.56
N ARG A 442 -9.91 52.28 9.60
CA ARG A 442 -9.37 52.39 8.25
C ARG A 442 -7.89 52.70 8.18
N TYR A 443 -7.36 53.51 9.12
CA TYR A 443 -5.92 53.83 9.18
C TYR A 443 -5.04 52.66 9.62
N CYS A 444 -5.62 51.66 10.32
CA CYS A 444 -4.93 50.43 10.68
C CYS A 444 -4.98 49.40 9.53
N GLN A 445 -6.04 49.40 8.73
CA GLN A 445 -6.25 48.43 7.63
C GLN A 445 -5.09 48.48 6.63
N TRP A 446 -4.47 49.64 6.40
CA TRP A 446 -3.30 49.78 5.51
C TRP A 446 -2.03 49.04 5.96
N ASN A 447 -2.00 48.57 7.21
CA ASN A 447 -0.84 47.91 7.80
C ASN A 447 -1.11 46.47 8.27
N ILE A 448 -2.37 46.02 8.12
CA ILE A 448 -2.79 44.68 8.56
C ILE A 448 -3.26 43.95 7.32
N HIS A 449 -2.55 42.87 6.99
CA HIS A 449 -2.85 42.08 5.79
C HIS A 449 -2.88 40.59 6.10
N VAL A 450 -3.70 39.86 5.36
CA VAL A 450 -3.78 38.41 5.39
C VAL A 450 -3.04 37.84 4.20
N HIS A 451 -2.08 36.98 4.46
CA HIS A 451 -1.30 36.27 3.43
C HIS A 451 -1.56 34.78 3.51
N TYR A 452 -1.59 34.13 2.36
CA TYR A 452 -1.72 32.69 2.23
C TYR A 452 -0.53 32.12 1.45
N ALA A 453 0.18 31.16 2.05
CA ALA A 453 1.25 30.42 1.39
C ALA A 453 0.69 29.10 0.85
N GLN A 454 0.60 28.97 -0.47
CA GLN A 454 -0.06 27.88 -1.16
C GLN A 454 0.65 26.56 -0.95
N TYR A 455 1.99 26.54 -0.99
CA TYR A 455 2.80 25.35 -0.82
C TYR A 455 2.61 24.65 0.54
N THR A 456 2.53 25.42 1.62
CA THR A 456 2.39 24.90 3.00
C THR A 456 0.95 24.96 3.52
N GLY A 457 0.03 25.58 2.80
CA GLY A 457 -1.33 25.83 3.27
C GLY A 457 -1.36 26.75 4.50
N GLU A 458 -0.40 27.68 4.63
CA GLU A 458 -0.24 28.51 5.83
C GLU A 458 -0.83 29.91 5.65
N TRP A 459 -1.65 30.30 6.61
CA TRP A 459 -2.19 31.64 6.72
C TRP A 459 -1.34 32.47 7.67
N ASN A 460 -1.04 33.70 7.31
CA ASN A 460 -0.34 34.66 8.16
C ASN A 460 -1.08 35.99 8.20
N VAL A 461 -1.26 36.52 9.38
CA VAL A 461 -1.82 37.87 9.59
C VAL A 461 -0.67 38.81 9.92
N GLU A 462 -0.34 39.67 8.96
CA GLU A 462 0.68 40.72 9.21
C GLU A 462 0.11 41.88 10.00
N GLY A 463 0.94 42.60 10.73
CA GLY A 463 0.55 43.82 11.39
C GLY A 463 -0.34 43.70 12.63
N LYS A 464 -0.44 42.49 13.21
CA LYS A 464 -1.28 42.16 14.39
C LYS A 464 -1.18 43.10 15.58
N SER A 465 -0.10 43.88 15.67
CA SER A 465 0.18 44.81 16.76
C SER A 465 -0.14 46.28 16.47
N TYR A 466 -0.58 46.60 15.24
CA TYR A 466 -0.90 47.99 14.88
C TYR A 466 -2.19 48.51 15.55
N ASP A 467 -3.17 47.65 15.73
CA ASP A 467 -4.48 47.99 16.30
C ASP A 467 -4.56 47.73 17.82
N ARG A 468 -3.67 48.36 18.58
CA ARG A 468 -3.50 48.12 20.03
C ARG A 468 -4.62 48.62 20.91
N SER A 469 -5.40 49.57 20.46
CA SER A 469 -6.49 50.23 21.25
C SER A 469 -7.86 49.59 20.96
N ASN A 470 -7.95 48.59 20.15
CA ASN A 470 -9.19 47.98 19.72
C ASN A 470 -9.77 47.07 20.79
N VAL A 471 -10.85 47.52 21.44
CA VAL A 471 -11.53 46.75 22.49
C VAL A 471 -12.09 45.40 21.97
N LYS A 472 -12.63 45.36 20.76
CA LYS A 472 -13.12 44.11 20.17
C LYS A 472 -11.99 43.12 20.01
N ALA A 473 -10.86 43.52 19.43
CA ALA A 473 -9.70 42.66 19.18
C ALA A 473 -9.01 42.19 20.46
N HIS A 474 -9.03 43.02 21.55
CA HIS A 474 -8.30 42.66 22.77
C HIS A 474 -9.19 42.02 23.87
N ASN A 475 -10.49 42.38 23.93
CA ASN A 475 -11.36 41.90 25.01
C ASN A 475 -12.51 40.99 24.49
N THR A 476 -13.21 41.40 23.42
CA THR A 476 -14.37 40.60 22.93
C THR A 476 -13.91 39.28 22.30
N TYR A 477 -12.96 39.37 21.37
CA TYR A 477 -12.41 38.24 20.63
C TYR A 477 -10.94 37.90 20.99
N GLY A 478 -10.38 38.63 21.96
CA GLY A 478 -9.06 38.40 22.50
C GLY A 478 -9.08 38.20 24.02
N THR A 479 -7.90 37.99 24.56
CA THR A 479 -7.64 37.92 26.02
C THR A 479 -6.54 38.89 26.41
N GLY A 480 -6.29 39.11 27.70
CA GLY A 480 -5.16 39.93 28.17
C GLY A 480 -3.77 39.40 27.74
N ARG A 481 -3.68 38.15 27.27
CA ARG A 481 -2.43 37.47 26.85
C ARG A 481 -2.31 37.33 25.33
N VAL A 482 -3.41 37.21 24.61
CA VAL A 482 -3.43 36.98 23.15
C VAL A 482 -4.57 37.80 22.55
N ASN A 483 -4.26 38.61 21.54
CA ASN A 483 -5.27 39.38 20.83
C ASN A 483 -6.05 38.58 19.80
N GLY A 484 -7.21 39.08 19.35
CA GLY A 484 -8.08 38.45 18.39
C GLY A 484 -7.43 38.15 17.04
N TYR A 485 -6.52 39.01 16.56
CA TYR A 485 -5.79 38.77 15.31
C TYR A 485 -4.88 37.53 15.39
N LYS A 486 -4.27 37.29 16.54
CA LYS A 486 -3.46 36.07 16.73
C LYS A 486 -4.33 34.85 16.91
N ILE A 487 -5.46 34.95 17.60
CA ILE A 487 -6.41 33.86 17.74
C ILE A 487 -6.96 33.47 16.37
N MET A 488 -7.29 34.48 15.53
CA MET A 488 -7.73 34.24 14.15
C MET A 488 -6.66 33.54 13.32
N GLU A 489 -5.41 33.96 13.38
CA GLU A 489 -4.30 33.32 12.68
C GLU A 489 -4.12 31.86 13.09
N GLU A 490 -4.20 31.54 14.37
CA GLU A 490 -4.16 30.13 14.84
C GLU A 490 -5.36 29.34 14.30
N THR A 491 -6.56 29.94 14.29
CA THR A 491 -7.79 29.33 13.76
C THR A 491 -7.67 29.04 12.27
N LEU A 492 -7.19 30.00 11.48
CA LEU A 492 -6.94 29.84 10.04
C LEU A 492 -6.00 28.68 9.75
N ASN A 493 -5.02 28.46 10.63
CA ASN A 493 -4.02 27.39 10.53
C ASN A 493 -4.45 26.07 11.18
N LEU A 494 -5.70 25.89 11.57
CA LEU A 494 -6.23 24.71 12.24
C LEU A 494 -5.49 24.36 13.56
N ARG A 495 -5.03 25.39 14.28
CA ARG A 495 -4.32 25.24 15.55
C ARG A 495 -5.19 25.70 16.68
N ASP A 496 -5.24 24.93 17.75
CA ASP A 496 -5.82 25.37 19.00
C ASP A 496 -4.90 26.38 19.68
N VAL A 497 -5.47 27.47 20.14
CA VAL A 497 -4.73 28.47 20.89
C VAL A 497 -4.29 27.87 22.24
N ARG A 498 -2.98 27.96 22.53
CA ARG A 498 -2.38 27.49 23.78
C ARG A 498 -1.59 28.61 24.41
N ILE A 499 -1.83 28.85 25.71
CA ILE A 499 -1.16 29.89 26.49
C ILE A 499 -0.23 29.23 27.48
N PHE A 500 1.03 29.66 27.49
CA PHE A 500 2.06 29.11 28.35
C PHE A 500 2.55 30.17 29.33
N ASP A 501 2.75 29.77 30.59
CA ASP A 501 3.52 30.51 31.59
C ASP A 501 4.96 30.03 31.58
N TYR A 502 5.87 30.94 31.76
CA TYR A 502 7.30 30.62 31.84
C TYR A 502 7.72 30.61 33.30
N ILE A 503 8.00 29.42 33.83
CA ILE A 503 8.52 29.26 35.20
C ILE A 503 10.02 29.11 35.10
N GLU A 504 10.74 29.96 35.87
CA GLU A 504 12.19 29.95 35.97
C GLU A 504 12.60 28.97 37.07
N ASP A 505 13.39 27.96 36.76
CA ASP A 505 13.92 27.02 37.75
C ASP A 505 15.08 27.64 38.54
N ALA A 506 15.54 26.96 39.59
CA ALA A 506 16.64 27.40 40.45
C ALA A 506 17.95 27.62 39.69
N ASN A 507 18.08 27.15 38.43
CA ASN A 507 19.26 27.29 37.58
C ASN A 507 19.09 28.37 36.49
N GLY A 508 18.02 29.18 36.56
CA GLY A 508 17.73 30.24 35.57
C GLY A 508 17.18 29.74 34.24
N ARG A 509 16.81 28.45 34.11
CA ARG A 509 16.17 27.92 32.93
C ARG A 509 14.67 28.19 32.92
N LYS A 510 14.16 28.78 31.84
CA LYS A 510 12.73 29.05 31.65
C LYS A 510 12.05 27.82 31.03
N THR A 511 11.19 27.19 31.80
CA THR A 511 10.34 26.09 31.37
C THR A 511 8.94 26.61 31.05
N ALA A 512 8.42 26.27 29.86
CA ALA A 512 7.07 26.65 29.44
C ALA A 512 6.05 25.67 30.01
N VAL A 513 5.17 26.14 30.88
CA VAL A 513 4.08 25.35 31.48
C VAL A 513 2.74 25.82 30.93
N LEU A 514 1.89 24.90 30.48
CA LEU A 514 0.59 25.20 29.90
C LEU A 514 -0.36 25.78 30.96
N ASN A 515 -0.81 27.02 30.75
CA ASN A 515 -1.85 27.64 31.59
C ASN A 515 -3.23 27.18 31.12
N LYS A 516 -3.77 26.13 31.75
CA LYS A 516 -5.06 25.51 31.37
C LYS A 516 -6.23 26.51 31.38
N LYS A 517 -6.29 27.42 32.37
CA LYS A 517 -7.36 28.39 32.53
C LYS A 517 -7.36 29.43 31.41
N GLU A 518 -6.21 30.07 31.16
CA GLU A 518 -6.08 31.05 30.08
C GLU A 518 -6.25 30.42 28.69
N THR A 519 -5.79 29.19 28.52
CA THR A 519 -5.97 28.42 27.29
C THR A 519 -7.45 28.15 27.01
N ALA A 520 -8.23 27.72 28.01
CA ALA A 520 -9.67 27.49 27.85
C ALA A 520 -10.44 28.77 27.50
N ILE A 521 -10.05 29.91 28.10
CA ILE A 521 -10.64 31.20 27.76
C ILE A 521 -10.34 31.58 26.31
N ALA A 522 -9.09 31.42 25.86
CA ALA A 522 -8.68 31.72 24.50
C ALA A 522 -9.35 30.80 23.46
N GLN A 523 -9.50 29.53 23.77
CA GLN A 523 -10.26 28.57 22.93
C GLN A 523 -11.76 28.93 22.86
N GLY A 524 -12.36 29.41 23.96
CA GLY A 524 -13.73 29.96 23.92
C GLY A 524 -13.84 31.17 22.96
N LYS A 525 -12.82 32.04 22.90
CA LYS A 525 -12.77 33.14 21.94
C LYS A 525 -12.56 32.65 20.51
N GLN A 526 -11.82 31.59 20.33
CA GLN A 526 -11.62 30.93 19.04
C GLN A 526 -12.95 30.42 18.48
N GLU A 527 -13.78 29.77 19.31
CA GLU A 527 -15.11 29.30 18.90
C GLU A 527 -16.05 30.43 18.55
N LEU A 528 -16.00 31.57 19.31
CA LEU A 528 -16.78 32.76 18.96
C LEU A 528 -16.39 33.32 17.58
N ILE A 529 -15.11 33.31 17.20
CA ILE A 529 -14.64 33.76 15.90
C ILE A 529 -15.14 32.81 14.80
N LYS A 530 -15.08 31.49 15.03
CA LYS A 530 -15.57 30.48 14.07
C LYS A 530 -17.08 30.65 13.83
N GLN A 531 -17.86 30.82 14.90
CA GLN A 531 -19.30 31.02 14.78
C GLN A 531 -19.62 32.34 14.03
N ALA A 532 -18.95 33.43 14.39
CA ALA A 532 -19.15 34.70 13.69
C ALA A 532 -18.82 34.60 12.20
N PHE A 533 -17.80 33.83 11.82
CA PHE A 533 -17.47 33.57 10.42
C PHE A 533 -18.57 32.76 9.71
N ALA A 534 -19.09 31.71 10.33
CA ALA A 534 -20.17 30.91 9.77
C ALA A 534 -21.42 31.72 9.50
N ASP A 535 -21.76 32.65 10.39
CA ASP A 535 -22.90 33.57 10.22
C ASP A 535 -22.66 34.65 9.16
N TRP A 536 -21.40 35.08 9.01
CA TRP A 536 -21.01 36.18 8.11
C TRP A 536 -20.82 35.76 6.64
N ILE A 537 -20.21 34.59 6.40
CA ILE A 537 -19.68 34.23 5.06
C ILE A 537 -20.74 34.27 3.97
N TRP A 538 -21.96 33.88 4.28
CA TRP A 538 -23.09 33.80 3.34
C TRP A 538 -24.10 34.93 3.50
N SER A 539 -23.86 35.91 4.37
CA SER A 539 -24.84 37.01 4.63
C SER A 539 -24.96 37.99 3.48
N ASP A 540 -23.85 38.33 2.83
CA ASP A 540 -23.83 39.24 1.68
C ASP A 540 -24.15 38.50 0.38
N PRO A 541 -25.12 39.01 -0.44
CA PRO A 541 -25.54 38.36 -1.67
C PRO A 541 -24.44 38.27 -2.75
N GLU A 542 -23.62 39.30 -2.91
CA GLU A 542 -22.57 39.36 -3.95
C GLU A 542 -21.44 38.39 -3.61
N ARG A 543 -20.96 38.42 -2.39
CA ARG A 543 -19.97 37.50 -1.87
C ARG A 543 -20.47 36.07 -1.97
N ARG A 544 -21.74 35.80 -1.64
CA ARG A 544 -22.37 34.48 -1.74
C ARG A 544 -22.31 33.95 -3.15
N GLU A 545 -22.70 34.76 -4.14
CA GLU A 545 -22.67 34.35 -5.54
C GLU A 545 -21.24 34.07 -6.01
N GLN A 546 -20.29 34.95 -5.71
CA GLN A 546 -18.88 34.79 -6.10
C GLN A 546 -18.26 33.52 -5.48
N LEU A 547 -18.45 33.30 -4.19
CA LEU A 547 -17.86 32.15 -3.49
C LEU A 547 -18.56 30.84 -3.90
N THR A 548 -19.86 30.83 -4.11
CA THR A 548 -20.57 29.64 -4.60
C THR A 548 -20.06 29.25 -5.99
N LYS A 549 -19.89 30.22 -6.89
CA LYS A 549 -19.32 29.97 -8.21
C LYS A 549 -17.88 29.42 -8.11
N LEU A 550 -17.03 30.05 -7.30
CA LEU A 550 -15.65 29.63 -7.10
C LEU A 550 -15.55 28.19 -6.56
N TYR A 551 -16.42 27.85 -5.59
CA TYR A 551 -16.45 26.50 -5.02
C TYR A 551 -16.88 25.47 -6.07
N ASN A 552 -17.96 25.73 -6.80
CA ASN A 552 -18.43 24.84 -7.86
C ASN A 552 -17.39 24.64 -8.97
N GLU A 553 -16.65 25.70 -9.33
CA GLU A 553 -15.56 25.57 -10.32
C GLU A 553 -14.39 24.73 -9.82
N LYS A 554 -14.02 24.84 -8.52
CA LYS A 554 -12.87 24.10 -7.95
C LYS A 554 -13.21 22.68 -7.53
N PHE A 555 -14.34 22.45 -6.89
CA PHE A 555 -14.64 21.19 -6.21
C PHE A 555 -15.84 20.42 -6.76
N ASN A 556 -16.72 21.09 -7.54
CA ASN A 556 -17.87 20.47 -8.17
C ASN A 556 -17.73 20.49 -9.70
N SER A 557 -16.55 20.18 -10.20
CA SER A 557 -16.22 20.21 -11.63
C SER A 557 -15.93 18.83 -12.20
N ILE A 558 -15.78 17.82 -11.34
CA ILE A 558 -15.34 16.49 -11.73
C ILE A 558 -16.50 15.51 -11.69
N ARG A 559 -16.72 14.82 -12.80
CA ARG A 559 -17.56 13.65 -12.89
C ARG A 559 -16.69 12.39 -12.88
N PRO A 560 -16.91 11.43 -11.95
CA PRO A 560 -16.19 10.17 -11.97
C PRO A 560 -16.42 9.42 -13.29
N ARG A 561 -15.37 8.77 -13.82
CA ARG A 561 -15.49 7.86 -14.94
C ARG A 561 -16.03 6.51 -14.44
N GLU A 562 -17.04 6.02 -15.11
CA GLU A 562 -17.58 4.68 -14.90
C GLU A 562 -16.94 3.73 -15.91
N TYR A 563 -16.47 2.59 -15.43
CA TYR A 563 -15.81 1.60 -16.26
C TYR A 563 -16.74 0.39 -16.44
N ASP A 564 -17.08 0.11 -17.68
CA ASP A 564 -17.81 -1.10 -18.07
C ASP A 564 -16.84 -2.05 -18.82
N GLY A 565 -16.62 -3.22 -18.23
CA GLY A 565 -15.77 -4.25 -18.83
C GLY A 565 -16.55 -5.32 -19.61
N SER A 566 -17.84 -5.14 -19.84
CA SER A 566 -18.70 -6.15 -20.48
C SER A 566 -18.24 -6.60 -21.88
N HIS A 567 -17.49 -5.73 -22.57
CA HIS A 567 -16.89 -6.01 -23.89
C HIS A 567 -15.56 -6.79 -23.83
N LEU A 568 -14.99 -6.98 -22.62
CA LEU A 568 -13.72 -7.69 -22.47
C LEU A 568 -13.88 -9.18 -22.71
N ASN A 569 -12.96 -9.73 -23.47
CA ASN A 569 -12.87 -11.17 -23.71
C ASN A 569 -11.51 -11.68 -23.22
N PHE A 570 -11.55 -12.48 -22.16
CA PHE A 570 -10.35 -12.98 -21.49
C PHE A 570 -9.79 -14.22 -22.21
N VAL A 571 -8.88 -14.00 -23.14
CA VAL A 571 -8.26 -15.07 -23.92
C VAL A 571 -7.33 -15.91 -23.06
N GLY A 572 -7.51 -17.24 -23.08
CA GLY A 572 -6.65 -18.16 -22.32
C GLY A 572 -7.02 -18.33 -20.84
N ILE A 573 -8.10 -17.70 -20.39
CA ILE A 573 -8.65 -17.94 -19.05
C ILE A 573 -9.19 -19.38 -18.94
N ASN A 574 -9.09 -19.96 -17.75
CA ASN A 574 -9.70 -21.26 -17.46
C ASN A 574 -11.22 -21.20 -17.67
N PRO A 575 -11.79 -22.02 -18.57
CA PRO A 575 -13.20 -21.95 -18.91
C PRO A 575 -14.15 -22.32 -17.75
N GLU A 576 -13.65 -23.00 -16.73
CA GLU A 576 -14.43 -23.34 -15.52
C GLU A 576 -14.59 -22.14 -14.56
N ILE A 577 -13.84 -21.07 -14.79
CA ILE A 577 -13.86 -19.88 -13.93
C ILE A 577 -14.55 -18.73 -14.65
N THR A 578 -15.61 -18.22 -14.05
CA THR A 578 -16.31 -17.03 -14.53
C THR A 578 -16.03 -15.86 -13.61
N LEU A 579 -15.49 -14.77 -14.16
CA LEU A 579 -15.28 -13.53 -13.42
C LEU A 579 -16.62 -12.83 -13.15
N ARG A 580 -16.75 -12.28 -11.95
CA ARG A 580 -17.95 -11.54 -11.54
C ARG A 580 -17.99 -10.14 -12.19
N PRO A 581 -19.16 -9.50 -12.38
CA PRO A 581 -19.26 -8.19 -13.02
C PRO A 581 -18.37 -7.11 -12.39
N HIS A 582 -18.28 -7.06 -11.05
CA HIS A 582 -17.40 -6.09 -10.38
C HIS A 582 -15.92 -6.34 -10.66
N GLN A 583 -15.51 -7.60 -10.83
CA GLN A 583 -14.13 -7.95 -11.19
C GLN A 583 -13.83 -7.51 -12.62
N VAL A 584 -14.75 -7.77 -13.54
CA VAL A 584 -14.62 -7.38 -14.95
C VAL A 584 -14.52 -5.85 -15.08
N ASN A 585 -15.34 -5.11 -14.32
CA ASN A 585 -15.28 -3.63 -14.28
C ASN A 585 -13.98 -3.11 -13.62
N ALA A 586 -13.48 -3.78 -12.59
CA ALA A 586 -12.19 -3.45 -11.98
C ALA A 586 -11.03 -3.68 -12.97
N ILE A 587 -11.09 -4.75 -13.76
CA ILE A 587 -10.12 -5.02 -14.82
C ILE A 587 -10.17 -3.91 -15.89
N ALA A 588 -11.36 -3.52 -16.33
CA ALA A 588 -11.54 -2.41 -17.27
C ALA A 588 -10.96 -1.09 -16.72
N HIS A 589 -11.12 -0.83 -15.42
CA HIS A 589 -10.50 0.32 -14.75
C HIS A 589 -8.96 0.27 -14.83
N ILE A 590 -8.35 -0.89 -14.61
CA ILE A 590 -6.89 -1.05 -14.71
C ILE A 590 -6.41 -0.87 -16.16
N LEU A 591 -7.18 -1.34 -17.13
CA LEU A 591 -6.80 -1.29 -18.56
C LEU A 591 -6.94 0.12 -19.15
N TYR A 592 -8.03 0.80 -18.86
CA TYR A 592 -8.39 2.07 -19.52
C TYR A 592 -8.20 3.30 -18.63
N GLY A 593 -8.05 3.10 -17.32
CA GLY A 593 -7.76 4.16 -16.35
C GLY A 593 -6.26 4.45 -16.20
N GLY A 594 -5.93 5.13 -15.12
CA GLY A 594 -4.56 5.37 -14.69
C GLY A 594 -4.11 4.38 -13.61
N ASN A 595 -3.16 4.81 -12.78
CA ASN A 595 -2.81 4.07 -11.58
C ASN A 595 -4.06 3.78 -10.74
N THR A 596 -4.18 2.57 -10.23
CA THR A 596 -5.43 2.07 -9.64
C THR A 596 -5.22 1.59 -8.21
N LEU A 597 -6.19 1.88 -7.34
CA LEU A 597 -6.33 1.29 -6.01
C LEU A 597 -7.56 0.37 -5.97
N LEU A 598 -7.32 -0.93 -5.86
CA LEU A 598 -8.37 -1.92 -5.61
C LEU A 598 -8.65 -1.98 -4.10
N ALA A 599 -9.54 -1.12 -3.62
CA ALA A 599 -9.96 -1.05 -2.23
C ALA A 599 -11.13 -1.99 -1.92
N HIS A 600 -11.12 -3.15 -2.54
CA HIS A 600 -12.16 -4.16 -2.37
C HIS A 600 -12.01 -4.90 -1.03
N VAL A 601 -13.13 -5.26 -0.42
CA VAL A 601 -13.15 -6.05 0.82
C VAL A 601 -12.42 -7.40 0.65
N VAL A 602 -12.02 -7.98 1.77
CA VAL A 602 -11.41 -9.32 1.76
C VAL A 602 -12.41 -10.33 1.19
N GLY A 603 -11.93 -11.19 0.29
CA GLY A 603 -12.77 -12.20 -0.39
C GLY A 603 -13.49 -11.72 -1.66
N ALA A 604 -13.32 -10.47 -2.09
CA ALA A 604 -13.89 -9.97 -3.35
C ALA A 604 -13.22 -10.55 -4.61
N GLY A 605 -12.06 -11.20 -4.47
CA GLY A 605 -11.32 -11.82 -5.56
C GLY A 605 -10.30 -10.92 -6.24
N LYS A 606 -9.68 -10.00 -5.49
CA LYS A 606 -8.64 -9.09 -5.97
C LYS A 606 -7.49 -9.77 -6.71
N THR A 607 -7.09 -10.97 -6.28
CA THR A 607 -6.07 -11.78 -6.97
C THR A 607 -6.45 -12.01 -8.43
N PHE A 608 -7.67 -12.45 -8.70
CA PHE A 608 -8.13 -12.70 -10.06
C PHE A 608 -8.28 -11.42 -10.88
N GLU A 609 -8.67 -10.30 -10.25
CA GLU A 609 -8.70 -8.99 -10.91
C GLU A 609 -7.31 -8.57 -11.39
N MET A 610 -6.31 -8.68 -10.53
CA MET A 610 -4.93 -8.32 -10.87
C MET A 610 -4.31 -9.26 -11.91
N VAL A 611 -4.54 -10.56 -11.78
CA VAL A 611 -4.02 -11.58 -12.72
C VAL A 611 -4.63 -11.38 -14.11
N ALA A 612 -5.96 -11.26 -14.20
CA ALA A 612 -6.64 -11.06 -15.48
C ALA A 612 -6.25 -9.71 -16.11
N ALA A 613 -6.14 -8.64 -15.31
CA ALA A 613 -5.68 -7.35 -15.79
C ALA A 613 -4.25 -7.38 -16.35
N ALA A 614 -3.34 -8.14 -15.71
CA ALA A 614 -1.97 -8.31 -16.20
C ALA A 614 -1.93 -9.05 -17.55
N GLN A 615 -2.66 -10.16 -17.67
CA GLN A 615 -2.73 -10.92 -18.91
C GLN A 615 -3.33 -10.10 -20.05
N GLU A 616 -4.46 -9.43 -19.80
CA GLU A 616 -5.09 -8.56 -20.80
C GLU A 616 -4.20 -7.36 -21.14
N SER A 617 -3.50 -6.78 -20.18
CA SER A 617 -2.55 -5.69 -20.45
C SER A 617 -1.42 -6.13 -21.39
N LYS A 618 -0.88 -7.33 -21.20
CA LYS A 618 0.15 -7.90 -22.09
C LYS A 618 -0.43 -8.21 -23.48
N ARG A 619 -1.61 -8.85 -23.53
CA ARG A 619 -2.30 -9.18 -24.78
C ARG A 619 -2.59 -7.92 -25.64
N LEU A 620 -3.01 -6.83 -24.99
CA LEU A 620 -3.32 -5.55 -25.63
C LEU A 620 -2.08 -4.70 -25.93
N GLY A 621 -0.88 -5.13 -25.51
CA GLY A 621 0.34 -4.38 -25.68
C GLY A 621 0.45 -3.13 -24.79
N LEU A 622 -0.37 -3.04 -23.73
CA LEU A 622 -0.35 -1.96 -22.73
C LEU A 622 0.73 -2.16 -21.68
N CYS A 623 1.27 -3.36 -21.58
CA CYS A 623 2.32 -3.76 -20.67
C CYS A 623 3.14 -4.89 -21.29
N GLN A 624 4.45 -4.83 -21.12
CA GLN A 624 5.33 -5.90 -21.59
C GLN A 624 5.68 -6.88 -20.48
N LYS A 625 5.92 -6.37 -19.28
CA LYS A 625 6.37 -7.18 -18.15
C LYS A 625 5.74 -6.75 -16.83
N SER A 626 4.85 -7.58 -16.31
CA SER A 626 4.16 -7.37 -15.04
C SER A 626 4.94 -7.95 -13.86
N LEU A 627 5.08 -7.17 -12.78
CA LEU A 627 5.69 -7.60 -11.52
C LEU A 627 4.64 -7.60 -10.40
N PHE A 628 4.43 -8.76 -9.78
CA PHE A 628 3.55 -8.91 -8.61
C PHE A 628 4.37 -8.90 -7.34
N VAL A 629 4.02 -8.01 -6.43
CA VAL A 629 4.65 -7.87 -5.11
C VAL A 629 3.63 -8.29 -4.07
N VAL A 630 3.88 -9.42 -3.42
CA VAL A 630 2.89 -10.08 -2.56
C VAL A 630 3.48 -10.36 -1.17
N PRO A 631 2.66 -10.65 -0.14
CA PRO A 631 3.19 -11.09 1.16
C PRO A 631 4.10 -12.30 1.00
N ASN A 632 5.25 -12.29 1.70
CA ASN A 632 6.32 -13.29 1.51
C ASN A 632 5.86 -14.75 1.67
N HIS A 633 4.85 -14.99 2.49
CA HIS A 633 4.31 -16.32 2.75
C HIS A 633 3.23 -16.77 1.76
N LEU A 634 2.82 -15.89 0.85
CA LEU A 634 1.79 -16.13 -0.14
C LEU A 634 2.31 -16.30 -1.58
N THR A 635 3.62 -16.20 -1.80
CA THR A 635 4.20 -16.28 -3.15
C THR A 635 3.83 -17.56 -3.91
N GLU A 636 3.85 -18.70 -3.25
CA GLU A 636 3.46 -20.00 -3.84
C GLU A 636 1.96 -20.09 -4.09
N GLN A 637 1.15 -19.58 -3.16
CA GLN A 637 -0.30 -19.50 -3.33
C GLN A 637 -0.68 -18.63 -4.52
N TRP A 638 -0.05 -17.45 -4.64
CA TRP A 638 -0.26 -16.54 -5.78
C TRP A 638 0.10 -17.19 -7.11
N ALA A 639 1.21 -17.95 -7.14
CA ALA A 639 1.58 -18.72 -8.31
C ALA A 639 0.53 -19.78 -8.69
N SER A 640 0.02 -20.49 -7.69
CA SER A 640 -1.03 -21.49 -7.89
C SER A 640 -2.33 -20.85 -8.39
N GLU A 641 -2.79 -19.76 -7.77
CA GLU A 641 -4.00 -19.04 -8.18
C GLU A 641 -3.85 -18.43 -9.59
N TYR A 642 -2.64 -17.92 -9.91
CA TYR A 642 -2.33 -17.43 -11.24
C TYR A 642 -2.50 -18.51 -12.31
N LEU A 643 -1.89 -19.68 -12.09
CA LEU A 643 -1.95 -20.81 -13.02
C LEU A 643 -3.32 -21.50 -13.01
N GLN A 644 -4.09 -21.41 -11.93
CA GLN A 644 -5.47 -21.83 -11.90
C GLN A 644 -6.33 -20.98 -12.85
N LEU A 645 -6.12 -19.68 -12.87
CA LEU A 645 -6.87 -18.77 -13.75
C LEU A 645 -6.36 -18.81 -15.19
N TYR A 646 -5.03 -18.85 -15.38
CA TYR A 646 -4.36 -18.92 -16.69
C TYR A 646 -3.39 -20.11 -16.75
N PRO A 647 -3.85 -21.33 -17.05
CA PRO A 647 -3.03 -22.54 -17.00
C PRO A 647 -1.83 -22.55 -17.94
N SER A 648 -1.88 -21.76 -19.01
CA SER A 648 -0.81 -21.67 -20.02
C SER A 648 0.21 -20.58 -19.73
N ALA A 649 0.03 -19.78 -18.68
CA ALA A 649 0.89 -18.64 -18.40
C ALA A 649 2.33 -19.06 -18.07
N ASN A 650 3.29 -18.30 -18.58
CA ASN A 650 4.71 -18.43 -18.24
C ASN A 650 5.08 -17.47 -17.12
N ILE A 651 5.15 -17.96 -15.87
CA ILE A 651 5.43 -17.15 -14.70
C ILE A 651 6.80 -17.46 -14.10
N LEU A 652 7.44 -16.42 -13.55
CA LEU A 652 8.64 -16.54 -12.73
C LEU A 652 8.30 -16.24 -11.28
N VAL A 653 8.58 -17.16 -10.37
CA VAL A 653 8.30 -17.00 -8.93
C VAL A 653 9.59 -17.00 -8.15
N ALA A 654 9.75 -16.00 -7.28
CA ALA A 654 10.93 -15.86 -6.45
C ALA A 654 10.88 -16.78 -5.22
N THR A 655 11.94 -17.53 -5.01
CA THR A 655 12.18 -18.29 -3.79
C THR A 655 13.07 -17.52 -2.81
N LYS A 656 13.16 -18.00 -1.56
CA LYS A 656 14.07 -17.40 -0.57
C LYS A 656 15.53 -17.48 -1.02
N LYS A 657 15.91 -18.59 -1.68
CA LYS A 657 17.27 -18.83 -2.18
C LYS A 657 17.67 -17.86 -3.30
N ASP A 658 16.73 -17.42 -4.12
CA ASP A 658 16.99 -16.46 -5.22
C ASP A 658 17.44 -15.09 -4.71
N PHE A 659 17.03 -14.69 -3.51
CA PHE A 659 17.37 -13.40 -2.91
C PHE A 659 18.51 -13.42 -1.89
N GLU A 660 19.22 -14.54 -1.77
CA GLU A 660 20.54 -14.57 -1.13
C GLU A 660 21.54 -13.73 -1.93
N THR A 661 22.51 -13.14 -1.25
CA THR A 661 23.46 -12.20 -1.86
C THR A 661 24.13 -12.75 -3.12
N LYS A 662 24.38 -14.05 -3.17
CA LYS A 662 25.01 -14.73 -4.31
C LYS A 662 24.10 -14.89 -5.52
N ASN A 663 22.80 -15.13 -5.30
CA ASN A 663 21.83 -15.51 -6.33
C ASN A 663 21.01 -14.33 -6.85
N ARG A 664 20.88 -13.26 -6.06
CA ARG A 664 20.04 -12.10 -6.39
C ARG A 664 20.36 -11.48 -7.75
N LYS A 665 21.66 -11.28 -8.05
CA LYS A 665 22.08 -10.75 -9.37
C LYS A 665 21.59 -11.64 -10.52
N LYS A 666 21.70 -12.96 -10.34
CA LYS A 666 21.27 -13.93 -11.34
C LYS A 666 19.75 -13.93 -11.51
N PHE A 667 19.01 -13.82 -10.43
CA PHE A 667 17.55 -13.74 -10.48
C PHE A 667 17.06 -12.45 -11.15
N CYS A 668 17.63 -11.29 -10.79
CA CYS A 668 17.33 -10.02 -11.45
C CYS A 668 17.71 -10.06 -12.95
N GLY A 669 18.86 -10.67 -13.29
CA GLY A 669 19.25 -10.88 -14.69
C GLY A 669 18.23 -11.74 -15.45
N ARG A 670 17.64 -12.76 -14.82
CA ARG A 670 16.57 -13.58 -15.44
C ARG A 670 15.29 -12.78 -15.66
N ILE A 671 14.92 -11.91 -14.73
CA ILE A 671 13.79 -11.00 -14.95
C ILE A 671 14.07 -10.11 -16.16
N ALA A 672 15.27 -9.53 -16.24
CA ALA A 672 15.64 -8.61 -17.32
C ALA A 672 15.64 -9.28 -18.70
N THR A 673 16.16 -10.52 -18.80
CA THR A 673 16.40 -11.22 -20.07
C THR A 673 15.28 -12.18 -20.48
N GLY A 674 14.38 -12.57 -19.55
CA GLY A 674 13.34 -13.55 -19.82
C GLY A 674 12.02 -12.89 -20.26
N ASP A 675 11.27 -13.57 -21.12
CA ASP A 675 9.91 -13.22 -21.49
C ASP A 675 8.92 -13.99 -20.61
N TYR A 676 8.44 -13.33 -19.57
CA TYR A 676 7.46 -13.86 -18.64
C TYR A 676 6.14 -13.10 -18.75
N ASP A 677 5.04 -13.80 -18.54
CA ASP A 677 3.73 -13.16 -18.42
C ASP A 677 3.60 -12.42 -17.08
N ALA A 678 4.21 -12.98 -16.05
CA ALA A 678 4.31 -12.35 -14.76
C ALA A 678 5.56 -12.78 -13.99
N VAL A 679 6.05 -11.89 -13.15
CA VAL A 679 7.08 -12.17 -12.14
C VAL A 679 6.45 -11.97 -10.77
N ILE A 680 6.50 -12.98 -9.89
CA ILE A 680 5.92 -12.93 -8.54
C ILE A 680 7.04 -12.91 -7.51
N ILE A 681 7.09 -11.88 -6.68
CA ILE A 681 8.10 -11.71 -5.62
C ILE A 681 7.46 -11.30 -4.30
N GLY A 682 8.12 -11.61 -3.20
CA GLY A 682 7.69 -11.16 -1.88
C GLY A 682 8.09 -9.72 -1.58
N HIS A 683 7.36 -9.04 -0.67
CA HIS A 683 7.65 -7.66 -0.26
C HIS A 683 9.11 -7.47 0.16
N SER A 684 9.65 -8.34 1.00
CA SER A 684 11.05 -8.24 1.46
C SER A 684 12.09 -8.47 0.36
N GLN A 685 11.70 -9.15 -0.71
CA GLN A 685 12.53 -9.37 -1.88
C GLN A 685 12.52 -8.15 -2.79
N PHE A 686 11.34 -7.53 -2.97
CA PHE A 686 11.17 -6.31 -3.73
C PHE A 686 11.99 -5.14 -3.17
N GLU A 687 12.07 -5.02 -1.84
CA GLU A 687 12.89 -4.01 -1.14
C GLU A 687 14.40 -4.15 -1.42
N LYS A 688 14.86 -5.34 -1.83
CA LYS A 688 16.28 -5.61 -2.12
C LYS A 688 16.68 -5.29 -3.55
N ILE A 689 15.75 -4.91 -4.41
CA ILE A 689 16.01 -4.48 -5.79
C ILE A 689 16.15 -2.95 -5.77
N PRO A 690 17.35 -2.39 -5.91
CA PRO A 690 17.55 -0.95 -5.78
C PRO A 690 17.07 -0.19 -7.01
N VAL A 691 16.72 1.06 -6.82
CA VAL A 691 16.58 2.05 -7.89
C VAL A 691 17.97 2.60 -8.23
N SER A 692 18.21 2.96 -9.48
CA SER A 692 19.50 3.52 -9.92
C SER A 692 19.93 4.74 -9.10
N LEU A 693 21.23 4.89 -8.86
CA LEU A 693 21.77 6.02 -8.08
C LEU A 693 21.45 7.37 -8.73
N GLU A 694 21.42 7.41 -10.05
CA GLU A 694 21.07 8.62 -10.82
C GLU A 694 19.64 9.05 -10.54
N ARG A 695 18.69 8.10 -10.53
CA ARG A 695 17.28 8.37 -10.24
C ARG A 695 17.06 8.74 -8.78
N GLN A 696 17.71 8.06 -7.86
CA GLN A 696 17.67 8.44 -6.45
C GLN A 696 18.13 9.88 -6.24
N ARG A 697 19.22 10.27 -6.93
CA ARG A 697 19.75 11.64 -6.91
C ARG A 697 18.76 12.64 -7.52
N ALA A 698 18.19 12.32 -8.67
CA ALA A 698 17.22 13.19 -9.35
C ALA A 698 15.98 13.46 -8.48
N ILE A 699 15.42 12.43 -7.85
CA ILE A 699 14.26 12.55 -6.96
C ILE A 699 14.61 13.35 -5.70
N LEU A 700 15.77 13.10 -5.08
CA LEU A 700 16.21 13.87 -3.91
C LEU A 700 16.48 15.34 -4.26
N GLN A 701 17.04 15.59 -5.46
CA GLN A 701 17.22 16.96 -5.95
C GLN A 701 15.88 17.66 -6.18
N GLN A 702 14.91 16.98 -6.82
CA GLN A 702 13.57 17.52 -6.99
C GLN A 702 12.91 17.85 -5.64
N GLN A 703 13.01 16.96 -4.64
CA GLN A 703 12.51 17.22 -3.29
C GLN A 703 13.21 18.42 -2.64
N LEU A 704 14.51 18.58 -2.88
CA LEU A 704 15.25 19.73 -2.37
C LEU A 704 14.76 21.03 -3.01
N ASP A 705 14.52 21.03 -4.31
CA ASP A 705 14.04 22.21 -5.05
C ASP A 705 12.61 22.57 -4.59
N GLU A 706 11.72 21.60 -4.43
CA GLU A 706 10.37 21.81 -3.88
C GLU A 706 10.42 22.45 -2.46
N VAL A 707 11.32 21.99 -1.60
CA VAL A 707 11.50 22.56 -0.26
C VAL A 707 12.06 24.00 -0.33
N LEU A 708 12.96 24.28 -1.27
CA LEU A 708 13.52 25.62 -1.48
C LEU A 708 12.44 26.59 -1.98
N ASP A 709 11.58 26.16 -2.89
CA ASP A 709 10.46 26.95 -3.39
C ASP A 709 9.48 27.26 -2.24
N GLY A 710 9.16 26.27 -1.41
CA GLY A 710 8.34 26.47 -0.23
C GLY A 710 8.94 27.46 0.78
N ILE A 711 10.25 27.41 1.03
CA ILE A 711 10.95 28.38 1.90
C ILE A 711 10.87 29.78 1.28
N SER A 712 11.07 29.91 -0.04
CA SER A 712 11.00 31.19 -0.74
C SER A 712 9.60 31.79 -0.66
N GLU A 713 8.57 30.99 -0.90
CA GLU A 713 7.18 31.39 -0.81
C GLU A 713 6.80 31.86 0.61
N LEU A 714 7.16 31.07 1.65
CA LEU A 714 6.91 31.46 3.03
C LEU A 714 7.61 32.78 3.41
N LYS A 715 8.85 32.98 2.98
CA LYS A 715 9.56 34.24 3.21
C LYS A 715 8.89 35.41 2.51
N LYS A 716 8.41 35.23 1.29
CA LYS A 716 7.68 36.24 0.53
C LYS A 716 6.35 36.61 1.20
N ASN A 717 5.62 35.61 1.69
CA ASN A 717 4.33 35.76 2.35
C ASN A 717 4.46 36.05 3.86
N ARG A 718 5.66 36.36 4.35
CA ARG A 718 5.96 36.63 5.75
C ARG A 718 5.49 35.54 6.71
N GLY A 719 5.55 34.27 6.26
CA GLY A 719 5.12 33.11 7.03
C GLY A 719 5.85 32.96 8.37
N ASP A 720 5.31 32.10 9.23
CA ASP A 720 5.83 31.89 10.59
C ASP A 720 7.30 31.41 10.55
N ASN A 721 8.14 32.05 11.36
CA ASN A 721 9.56 31.66 11.52
C ASN A 721 9.73 30.19 11.93
N PHE A 722 8.75 29.61 12.60
CA PHE A 722 8.76 28.22 12.97
C PHE A 722 8.62 27.30 11.75
N SER A 723 7.68 27.59 10.86
CA SER A 723 7.48 26.83 9.59
C SER A 723 8.70 26.93 8.68
N ILE A 724 9.30 28.12 8.57
CA ILE A 724 10.56 28.34 7.83
C ILE A 724 11.68 27.47 8.42
N LYS A 725 11.88 27.49 9.74
CA LYS A 725 12.90 26.66 10.40
C LYS A 725 12.66 25.16 10.22
N GLN A 726 11.42 24.74 10.16
CA GLN A 726 11.08 23.35 9.92
C GLN A 726 11.44 22.94 8.48
N LEU A 727 11.11 23.74 7.48
CA LEU A 727 11.50 23.47 6.09
C LEU A 727 13.04 23.53 5.93
N GLU A 728 13.75 24.41 6.65
CA GLU A 728 15.20 24.43 6.65
C GLU A 728 15.81 23.16 7.27
N ARG A 729 15.18 22.56 8.27
CA ARG A 729 15.58 21.24 8.80
C ARG A 729 15.34 20.13 7.76
N THR A 730 14.19 20.15 7.10
CA THR A 730 13.89 19.20 6.00
C THR A 730 14.91 19.32 4.88
N LYS A 731 15.23 20.56 4.45
CA LYS A 731 16.31 20.84 3.49
C LYS A 731 17.62 20.20 3.91
N LYS A 732 18.02 20.38 5.18
CA LYS A 732 19.26 19.79 5.71
C LYS A 732 19.24 18.27 5.66
N THR A 733 18.11 17.65 6.02
CA THR A 733 17.96 16.20 5.98
C THR A 733 18.03 15.65 4.55
N VAL A 734 17.34 16.28 3.60
CA VAL A 734 17.38 15.87 2.18
C VAL A 734 18.79 16.05 1.62
N LYS A 735 19.46 17.17 1.93
CA LYS A 735 20.84 17.42 1.53
C LYS A 735 21.80 16.37 2.09
N GLN A 736 21.67 16.00 3.36
CA GLN A 736 22.48 14.94 3.96
C GLN A 736 22.25 13.56 3.29
N LYS A 737 21.02 13.25 2.89
CA LYS A 737 20.73 12.04 2.11
C LYS A 737 21.42 12.08 0.76
N LEU A 738 21.39 13.23 0.08
CA LEU A 738 22.05 13.44 -1.21
C LEU A 738 23.58 13.32 -1.10
N ASP A 739 24.19 13.92 -0.06
CA ASP A 739 25.63 13.85 0.20
C ASP A 739 26.08 12.40 0.48
N LYS A 740 25.32 11.66 1.30
CA LYS A 740 25.56 10.23 1.54
C LYS A 740 25.48 9.39 0.27
N LEU A 741 24.54 9.68 -0.62
CA LEU A 741 24.40 9.00 -1.90
C LEU A 741 25.61 9.24 -2.80
N ASN A 742 26.16 10.45 -2.79
CA ASN A 742 27.35 10.80 -3.55
C ASN A 742 28.61 10.06 -3.05
N ASP A 743 28.72 9.80 -1.74
CA ASP A 743 29.81 9.03 -1.14
C ASP A 743 29.71 7.53 -1.40
N GLN A 744 28.49 7.01 -1.62
CA GLN A 744 28.23 5.58 -1.88
C GLN A 744 28.43 5.17 -3.35
N SER A 745 28.68 6.11 -4.25
CA SER A 745 28.79 5.89 -5.72
C SER A 745 29.90 4.91 -6.16
N ARG A 746 30.63 4.33 -5.21
CA ARG A 746 31.74 3.38 -5.47
C ARG A 746 31.46 1.91 -5.15
N LYS A 747 30.25 1.57 -4.69
CA LYS A 747 29.93 0.20 -4.26
C LYS A 747 28.54 -0.21 -4.75
N ASP A 748 28.40 -0.86 -5.84
CA ASP A 748 27.48 -1.96 -6.13
C ASP A 748 27.04 -2.00 -7.60
N ASP A 749 27.66 -2.91 -8.29
CA ASP A 749 27.29 -3.43 -9.62
C ASP A 749 26.07 -4.38 -9.45
N VAL A 750 24.90 -3.83 -9.09
CA VAL A 750 23.65 -4.60 -8.92
C VAL A 750 22.69 -4.17 -10.01
N VAL A 751 21.99 -5.13 -10.65
CA VAL A 751 20.90 -4.83 -11.60
C VAL A 751 19.84 -3.99 -10.89
N THR A 752 19.55 -2.83 -11.44
CA THR A 752 18.59 -1.87 -10.88
C THR A 752 17.17 -2.19 -11.32
N PHE A 753 16.17 -1.58 -10.65
CA PHE A 753 14.77 -1.79 -11.00
C PHE A 753 14.45 -1.40 -12.44
N GLU A 754 15.06 -0.32 -12.93
CA GLU A 754 14.92 0.18 -14.30
C GLU A 754 15.41 -0.84 -15.34
N GLU A 755 16.49 -1.57 -15.03
CA GLU A 755 17.08 -2.57 -15.91
C GLU A 755 16.29 -3.88 -15.98
N LEU A 756 15.32 -4.09 -15.09
CA LEU A 756 14.43 -5.26 -15.14
C LEU A 756 13.48 -5.24 -16.34
N GLY A 757 13.23 -4.05 -16.91
CA GLY A 757 12.26 -3.86 -17.98
C GLY A 757 10.82 -4.07 -17.55
N VAL A 758 10.56 -3.90 -16.24
CA VAL A 758 9.19 -3.92 -15.66
C VAL A 758 8.51 -2.59 -15.96
N ASP A 759 7.36 -2.64 -16.57
CA ASP A 759 6.54 -1.47 -16.91
C ASP A 759 5.19 -1.42 -16.16
N ARG A 760 4.84 -2.47 -15.40
CA ARG A 760 3.68 -2.47 -14.53
C ARG A 760 3.92 -3.28 -13.26
N ILE A 761 3.54 -2.70 -12.10
CA ILE A 761 3.58 -3.38 -10.82
C ILE A 761 2.19 -3.56 -10.24
N PHE A 762 1.96 -4.74 -9.66
CA PHE A 762 0.78 -5.09 -8.90
C PHE A 762 1.20 -5.37 -7.46
N ILE A 763 0.73 -4.58 -6.51
CA ILE A 763 1.11 -4.72 -5.10
C ILE A 763 -0.09 -5.15 -4.28
N ASP A 764 -0.03 -6.38 -3.80
CA ASP A 764 -1.01 -6.89 -2.85
C ASP A 764 -0.67 -6.43 -1.43
N GLU A 765 -1.70 -6.18 -0.63
CA GLU A 765 -1.58 -5.64 0.73
C GLU A 765 -0.74 -4.34 0.79
N ALA A 766 -1.03 -3.41 -0.13
CA ALA A 766 -0.31 -2.16 -0.28
C ALA A 766 -0.24 -1.30 1.00
N HIS A 767 -1.11 -1.55 1.99
CA HIS A 767 -1.07 -0.90 3.30
C HIS A 767 0.25 -1.13 4.06
N TYR A 768 1.06 -2.13 3.69
CA TYR A 768 2.41 -2.29 4.23
C TYR A 768 3.35 -1.12 3.95
N TYR A 769 3.05 -0.28 2.97
CA TYR A 769 3.85 0.87 2.54
C TYR A 769 3.30 2.22 3.00
N LYS A 770 2.37 2.24 3.95
CA LYS A 770 1.69 3.45 4.43
C LYS A 770 2.59 4.47 5.15
N ASN A 771 3.76 4.08 5.64
CA ASN A 771 4.67 4.94 6.40
C ASN A 771 5.67 5.68 5.47
N LEU A 772 5.15 6.45 4.53
CA LEU A 772 5.95 7.38 3.73
C LEU A 772 6.12 8.70 4.50
N ALA A 773 7.31 9.28 4.43
CA ALA A 773 7.56 10.55 5.11
C ALA A 773 6.57 11.64 4.71
N ALA A 774 5.87 12.18 5.68
CA ALA A 774 5.05 13.36 5.56
C ALA A 774 5.59 14.45 6.47
N PHE A 775 6.06 15.53 5.88
CA PHE A 775 6.50 16.69 6.65
C PHE A 775 5.28 17.54 7.01
N THR A 776 5.10 17.81 8.30
CA THR A 776 3.94 18.57 8.78
C THR A 776 4.29 19.47 9.94
N LYS A 777 3.64 20.64 9.97
CA LYS A 777 3.65 21.57 11.11
C LYS A 777 2.63 21.19 12.19
N MET A 778 1.73 20.26 11.89
CA MET A 778 0.69 19.80 12.81
C MET A 778 1.32 18.96 13.92
N ARG A 779 1.41 19.54 15.11
CA ARG A 779 1.88 18.86 16.32
C ARG A 779 0.70 18.51 17.21
N ASN A 780 0.78 17.39 17.89
CA ASN A 780 -0.25 16.88 18.81
C ASN A 780 -1.61 16.58 18.16
N VAL A 781 -1.63 16.30 16.88
CA VAL A 781 -2.77 15.66 16.23
C VAL A 781 -2.55 14.16 16.32
N GLY A 782 -3.52 13.44 16.90
CA GLY A 782 -3.44 12.00 17.06
C GLY A 782 -3.23 11.31 15.71
N SER A 783 -2.48 10.21 15.71
CA SER A 783 -2.25 9.34 14.55
C SER A 783 -1.43 9.94 13.39
N ILE A 784 -0.84 11.13 13.52
CA ILE A 784 0.09 11.67 12.53
C ILE A 784 1.51 11.22 12.89
N SER A 785 1.99 10.16 12.26
CA SER A 785 3.37 9.69 12.40
C SER A 785 4.29 10.41 11.42
N GLN A 786 5.42 10.90 11.93
CA GLN A 786 6.50 11.48 11.11
C GLN A 786 7.60 10.45 10.80
N THR A 787 7.38 9.18 11.13
CA THR A 787 8.35 8.12 10.88
C THR A 787 8.37 7.73 9.40
N GLU A 788 9.56 7.59 8.86
CA GLU A 788 9.80 7.15 7.48
C GLU A 788 10.28 5.70 7.50
N ALA A 789 9.61 4.83 6.75
CA ALA A 789 10.10 3.49 6.48
C ALA A 789 10.88 3.47 5.16
N MET A 790 12.10 2.93 5.18
CA MET A 790 12.94 2.84 3.97
C MET A 790 12.21 2.16 2.81
N LYS A 791 11.43 1.11 3.07
CA LYS A 791 10.62 0.41 2.07
C LYS A 791 9.59 1.31 1.38
N SER A 792 8.99 2.24 2.13
CA SER A 792 7.99 3.17 1.57
C SER A 792 8.66 4.21 0.67
N SER A 793 9.83 4.73 1.05
CA SER A 793 10.61 5.64 0.21
C SER A 793 11.13 4.95 -1.04
N ASP A 794 11.57 3.70 -0.95
CA ASP A 794 12.00 2.88 -2.09
C ASP A 794 10.84 2.64 -3.08
N LEU A 795 9.67 2.21 -2.58
CA LEU A 795 8.48 2.06 -3.41
C LEU A 795 8.08 3.38 -4.07
N TYR A 796 8.16 4.50 -3.35
CA TYR A 796 7.83 5.81 -3.92
C TYR A 796 8.70 6.14 -5.14
N MET A 797 10.01 5.89 -5.05
CA MET A 797 10.91 6.11 -6.18
C MET A 797 10.57 5.22 -7.39
N LYS A 798 10.21 3.95 -7.15
CA LYS A 798 9.78 3.02 -8.20
C LYS A 798 8.45 3.44 -8.84
N CYS A 799 7.48 3.89 -8.05
CA CYS A 799 6.22 4.44 -8.58
C CYS A 799 6.47 5.68 -9.44
N ARG A 800 7.35 6.59 -9.01
CA ARG A 800 7.72 7.77 -9.79
C ARG A 800 8.36 7.41 -11.14
N TYR A 801 9.24 6.39 -11.14
CA TYR A 801 9.80 5.85 -12.37
C TYR A 801 8.73 5.32 -13.32
N LEU A 802 7.81 4.51 -12.79
CA LEU A 802 6.73 3.93 -13.60
C LEU A 802 5.76 4.99 -14.12
N ASP A 803 5.48 6.04 -13.34
CA ASP A 803 4.66 7.16 -13.78
C ASP A 803 5.27 7.88 -14.99
N GLU A 804 6.58 8.09 -14.97
CA GLU A 804 7.31 8.71 -16.10
C GLU A 804 7.34 7.79 -17.32
N LEU A 805 7.55 6.48 -17.11
CA LEU A 805 7.62 5.49 -18.17
C LEU A 805 6.26 5.26 -18.85
N THR A 806 5.18 5.21 -18.07
CA THR A 806 3.86 4.76 -18.55
C THR A 806 2.83 5.88 -18.64
N GLY A 807 3.17 7.11 -18.29
CA GLY A 807 2.20 8.22 -18.22
C GLY A 807 1.18 8.05 -17.09
N GLY A 808 1.57 7.42 -15.96
CA GLY A 808 0.70 7.21 -14.79
C GLY A 808 -0.24 6.01 -14.92
N ARG A 809 0.18 4.94 -15.58
CA ARG A 809 -0.58 3.69 -15.79
C ARG A 809 0.16 2.43 -15.31
N GLY A 810 1.30 2.60 -14.63
CA GLY A 810 2.19 1.51 -14.26
C GLY A 810 1.96 0.91 -12.87
N VAL A 811 1.04 1.42 -12.06
CA VAL A 811 0.93 1.04 -10.65
C VAL A 811 -0.51 0.61 -10.30
N VAL A 812 -0.64 -0.60 -9.78
CA VAL A 812 -1.90 -1.14 -9.28
C VAL A 812 -1.69 -1.61 -7.83
N PHE A 813 -2.41 -1.00 -6.91
CA PHE A 813 -2.42 -1.37 -5.50
C PHE A 813 -3.70 -2.13 -5.15
N ALA A 814 -3.57 -3.14 -4.31
CA ALA A 814 -4.70 -3.87 -3.76
C ALA A 814 -4.60 -3.94 -2.24
N THR A 815 -5.69 -3.66 -1.54
CA THR A 815 -5.79 -3.82 -0.09
C THR A 815 -7.24 -3.79 0.37
N GLY A 816 -7.57 -4.58 1.38
CA GLY A 816 -8.87 -4.51 2.06
C GLY A 816 -8.96 -3.38 3.09
N THR A 817 -7.83 -2.76 3.45
CA THR A 817 -7.74 -1.72 4.49
C THR A 817 -6.88 -0.55 4.03
N PRO A 818 -7.36 0.27 3.07
CA PRO A 818 -6.59 1.39 2.52
C PRO A 818 -6.25 2.45 3.57
N ILE A 819 -7.13 2.62 4.56
CA ILE A 819 -6.94 3.51 5.71
C ILE A 819 -7.26 2.69 6.97
N SER A 820 -6.31 2.61 7.90
CA SER A 820 -6.49 1.88 9.16
C SER A 820 -6.37 2.78 10.40
N ASN A 821 -5.45 3.72 10.42
CA ASN A 821 -5.13 4.48 11.62
C ASN A 821 -5.17 6.00 11.44
N SER A 822 -4.98 6.51 10.24
CA SER A 822 -4.75 7.94 10.05
C SER A 822 -5.09 8.42 8.63
N MET A 823 -5.53 9.68 8.55
CA MET A 823 -5.73 10.40 7.28
C MET A 823 -4.43 10.51 6.46
N VAL A 824 -3.27 10.46 7.12
CA VAL A 824 -1.96 10.43 6.44
C VAL A 824 -1.83 9.22 5.51
N GLU A 825 -2.47 8.10 5.83
CA GLU A 825 -2.46 6.91 4.98
C GLU A 825 -3.17 7.17 3.65
N MET A 826 -4.28 7.92 3.65
CA MET A 826 -4.96 8.33 2.41
C MET A 826 -4.09 9.26 1.57
N TYR A 827 -3.50 10.28 2.19
CA TYR A 827 -2.54 11.15 1.50
C TYR A 827 -1.38 10.35 0.89
N THR A 828 -0.86 9.37 1.64
CA THR A 828 0.24 8.50 1.17
C THR A 828 -0.19 7.69 -0.05
N MET A 829 -1.39 7.10 -0.06
CA MET A 829 -1.92 6.39 -1.22
C MET A 829 -2.07 7.31 -2.44
N GLN A 830 -2.59 8.53 -2.25
CA GLN A 830 -2.64 9.51 -3.33
C GLN A 830 -1.25 9.93 -3.82
N LYS A 831 -0.28 10.05 -2.92
CA LYS A 831 1.08 10.41 -3.28
C LYS A 831 1.77 9.35 -4.15
N TYR A 832 1.46 8.07 -3.93
CA TYR A 832 1.91 6.98 -4.80
C TYR A 832 1.20 6.97 -6.16
N LEU A 833 -0.13 7.13 -6.16
CA LEU A 833 -0.96 6.83 -7.33
C LEU A 833 -1.33 8.07 -8.15
N GLN A 834 -1.35 9.25 -7.54
CA GLN A 834 -1.86 10.50 -8.12
C GLN A 834 -0.91 11.69 -7.95
N TYR A 835 0.41 11.43 -7.96
CA TYR A 835 1.40 12.50 -7.78
C TYR A 835 1.20 13.70 -8.71
N GLY A 836 0.95 13.45 -10.00
CA GLY A 836 0.72 14.50 -10.98
C GLY A 836 -0.53 15.35 -10.67
N ALA A 837 -1.59 14.74 -10.15
CA ALA A 837 -2.79 15.46 -9.73
C ALA A 837 -2.55 16.31 -8.48
N LEU A 838 -1.86 15.76 -7.47
CA LEU A 838 -1.47 16.50 -6.27
C LEU A 838 -0.61 17.72 -6.63
N ARG A 839 0.35 17.55 -7.55
CA ARG A 839 1.22 18.64 -8.01
C ARG A 839 0.45 19.75 -8.72
N ARG A 840 -0.47 19.40 -9.64
CA ARG A 840 -1.28 20.40 -10.39
C ARG A 840 -2.22 21.21 -9.50
N ASN A 841 -2.59 20.66 -8.34
CA ASN A 841 -3.49 21.30 -7.39
C ASN A 841 -2.77 21.88 -6.16
N ASP A 842 -1.43 21.94 -6.16
CA ASP A 842 -0.60 22.44 -5.05
C ASP A 842 -0.82 21.71 -3.71
N LEU A 843 -1.09 20.39 -3.80
CA LEU A 843 -1.40 19.52 -2.67
C LEU A 843 -0.27 18.52 -2.33
N LEU A 844 0.95 18.77 -2.84
CA LEU A 844 2.10 17.89 -2.57
C LEU A 844 2.58 17.97 -1.13
N HIS A 845 2.40 19.11 -0.47
CA HIS A 845 2.71 19.22 0.96
C HIS A 845 1.53 18.73 1.79
N PHE A 846 1.81 17.89 2.80
CA PHE A 846 0.75 17.30 3.62
C PHE A 846 -0.13 18.35 4.29
N ASP A 847 0.45 19.45 4.78
CA ASP A 847 -0.33 20.49 5.47
C ASP A 847 -1.32 21.20 4.50
N ALA A 848 -0.94 21.42 3.25
CA ALA A 848 -1.84 21.98 2.23
C ALA A 848 -2.98 20.99 1.93
N TRP A 849 -2.67 19.71 1.77
CA TRP A 849 -3.65 18.65 1.58
C TRP A 849 -4.60 18.54 2.79
N ALA A 850 -4.06 18.48 4.00
CA ALA A 850 -4.85 18.37 5.23
C ALA A 850 -5.70 19.61 5.48
N SER A 851 -5.21 20.79 5.14
CA SER A 851 -5.99 22.04 5.24
C SER A 851 -7.12 22.10 4.21
N THR A 852 -7.01 21.40 3.09
CA THR A 852 -8.05 21.34 2.04
C THR A 852 -9.13 20.30 2.37
N PHE A 853 -8.73 19.08 2.78
CA PHE A 853 -9.63 17.94 2.92
C PHE A 853 -9.92 17.54 4.37
N GLY A 854 -9.09 17.97 5.32
CA GLY A 854 -9.21 17.59 6.72
C GLY A 854 -9.89 18.66 7.57
N GLU A 855 -10.41 18.27 8.72
CA GLU A 855 -10.92 19.13 9.77
C GLU A 855 -10.28 18.73 11.10
N THR A 856 -9.93 19.72 11.92
CA THR A 856 -9.45 19.46 13.27
C THR A 856 -10.64 19.53 14.22
N VAL A 857 -10.97 18.42 14.83
CA VAL A 857 -12.03 18.32 15.85
C VAL A 857 -11.36 18.09 17.21
N THR A 858 -11.63 18.98 18.16
CA THR A 858 -11.16 18.83 19.54
C THR A 858 -12.24 18.05 20.32
N ALA A 859 -11.95 16.82 20.68
CA ALA A 859 -12.82 16.01 21.53
C ALA A 859 -12.26 15.98 22.96
N ILE A 860 -13.14 16.10 23.95
CA ILE A 860 -12.80 15.84 25.34
C ILE A 860 -13.19 14.41 25.63
N GLU A 861 -12.21 13.54 25.83
CA GLU A 861 -12.42 12.15 26.17
C GLU A 861 -12.04 11.89 27.64
N LEU A 862 -12.74 10.96 28.27
CA LEU A 862 -12.29 10.43 29.56
C LEU A 862 -10.98 9.68 29.38
N SER A 863 -10.02 9.91 30.27
CA SER A 863 -8.80 9.11 30.26
C SER A 863 -9.16 7.62 30.37
N PRO A 864 -8.33 6.70 29.86
CA PRO A 864 -8.55 5.26 30.03
C PRO A 864 -8.74 4.84 31.49
N GLU A 865 -8.27 5.67 32.43
CA GLU A 865 -8.41 5.47 33.88
C GLU A 865 -9.75 5.98 34.45
N GLY A 866 -10.58 6.66 33.65
CA GLY A 866 -11.92 7.12 34.03
C GLY A 866 -12.00 8.32 34.96
N TYR A 867 -10.89 8.94 35.35
CA TYR A 867 -10.86 10.02 36.36
C TYR A 867 -10.45 11.40 35.85
N THR A 868 -9.90 11.47 34.65
CA THR A 868 -9.45 12.77 34.07
C THR A 868 -9.96 12.94 32.65
N LEU A 869 -10.33 14.18 32.30
CA LEU A 869 -10.70 14.54 30.92
C LEU A 869 -9.40 14.87 30.14
N ILE A 870 -9.19 14.19 29.02
CA ILE A 870 -8.09 14.45 28.11
C ILE A 870 -8.66 15.08 26.84
N GLY A 871 -8.12 16.25 26.43
CA GLY A 871 -8.40 16.78 25.09
C GLY A 871 -7.60 15.99 24.05
N ARG A 872 -8.28 15.38 23.10
CA ARG A 872 -7.68 14.75 21.92
C ARG A 872 -7.89 15.59 20.69
#